data_f75aae845ad13cf61532ce774a51317b
#
_entry.id   f75aae845ad13cf61532ce774a51317b
#
_cell.length_a   1.000
_cell.length_b   1.000
_cell.length_c   1.000
_cell.angle_alpha   90.00
_cell.angle_beta   90.00
_cell.angle_gamma   90.00
#
_symmetry.space_group_name_H-M   'P 1'
#
loop_
_entity.id
_entity.type
_entity.pdbx_description
1 polymer ?
#
loop_
_entity_poly.entity_id
_entity_poly.type
_entity_poly.pdbx_seq_one_letter_code
_entity_poly.pdbx_strand_id
1 'polypeptide(L)'
;MRRILSVILSFIFCFTLGASMFTAEDSLTQKEAIEMFKNGMYIGDWVPSTLSEQTVKEMAECGIQYTFLWSFNYDDPQKVQELEWCTKYGIKVFLKDNRIYGTAMKNMTEDEIYQIIEPSIGNPNILGYCIYDEPSEDVYEDLKICLDKYNAVAEGMIGTVNLFPYRYGSYIEKVFTLLEMDYISVDIYPLVGSATEDVYYKNLKAIGDAARKNDADFWLFIQSMGWHARRIPDLEDLRFQAYSAIAYGATKLMHFCYSNPAFYPTYDPTFEANGHCAVNDGEKSDLYPVLQQFNAEMQHLAPILAQYEDRGAFYVSEGMSAEIPTYLRQVEGLSQYEDFRTIREISADQPLMVGAFEHPQDGLDKAFVIVNASDCYQQKETDVSFTLRYSDGPVTVTMDGRTFALEADADGVYRLHLGSGGGAFVQVQERPRTEEEIALDSYLADCNAVKNAFLDLENPAAYDSDSYQALKAAVAAYTQLQEKGEAMTEEELLQARSALQQAQSALRTKMEVATEWSARGHEILQTSDRSLYEASGFENLEKYLERLDGEMTEEPNYNRLSYAAEKVQETIETLVFIGVRGDMDKSGKVTLADVLGIARAVLDGSLDFDGQHIADVTEDGAVNLADVIDAARKAISC
;
A
#
# COMPACT_ATOMS: atom_id res chain seq x y z
N MET A 1 -3.07 -0.76 -21.69
CA MET A 1 -3.77 -0.68 -23.00
C MET A 1 -5.29 -0.48 -22.88
N ARG A 2 -5.90 -0.63 -21.69
CA ARG A 2 -7.36 -0.42 -21.45
C ARG A 2 -7.76 1.05 -21.26
N ARG A 3 -6.85 1.93 -20.81
CA ARG A 3 -7.15 3.36 -20.53
C ARG A 3 -7.04 4.32 -21.73
N ILE A 4 -6.63 3.87 -22.90
CA ILE A 4 -6.40 4.73 -24.09
C ILE A 4 -7.69 5.23 -24.75
N LEU A 5 -8.84 4.58 -24.53
CA LEU A 5 -10.10 4.97 -25.19
C LEU A 5 -10.89 6.06 -24.46
N SER A 6 -10.64 6.30 -23.16
CA SER A 6 -11.43 7.25 -22.34
C SER A 6 -11.00 8.71 -22.55
N VAL A 7 -9.75 8.98 -22.92
CA VAL A 7 -9.23 10.36 -23.04
C VAL A 7 -9.78 11.09 -24.27
N ILE A 8 -10.16 10.39 -25.34
CA ILE A 8 -10.71 11.04 -26.56
C ILE A 8 -12.14 11.54 -26.35
N LEU A 9 -12.91 10.92 -25.46
CA LEU A 9 -14.28 11.37 -25.12
C LEU A 9 -14.29 12.56 -24.13
N SER A 10 -13.27 12.71 -23.29
CA SER A 10 -13.18 13.82 -22.31
C SER A 10 -12.85 15.18 -22.95
N PHE A 11 -12.13 15.20 -24.08
CA PHE A 11 -11.72 16.45 -24.73
C PHE A 11 -12.84 17.23 -25.43
N ILE A 12 -14.00 16.63 -25.70
CA ILE A 12 -15.13 17.29 -26.37
C ILE A 12 -16.05 18.02 -25.38
N PHE A 13 -15.92 17.75 -24.06
CA PHE A 13 -16.85 18.25 -23.04
C PHE A 13 -16.44 19.57 -22.35
N CYS A 14 -15.21 20.05 -22.50
CA CYS A 14 -14.69 21.20 -21.72
C CYS A 14 -14.95 22.59 -22.28
N PHE A 15 -15.65 22.79 -23.39
CA PHE A 15 -15.75 24.13 -24.03
C PHE A 15 -17.14 24.80 -24.09
N THR A 16 -18.17 24.25 -23.44
CA THR A 16 -19.49 24.93 -23.37
C THR A 16 -20.08 24.90 -21.97
N LEU A 17 -19.53 25.69 -21.06
CA LEU A 17 -20.17 26.06 -19.81
C LEU A 17 -21.18 27.19 -20.07
N GLY A 18 -22.44 26.84 -20.25
CA GLY A 18 -23.55 27.75 -20.37
C GLY A 18 -24.79 27.07 -20.94
N ALA A 19 -25.64 26.49 -20.10
CA ALA A 19 -27.02 26.09 -20.41
C ALA A 19 -27.20 25.04 -21.55
N SER A 20 -26.75 23.80 -21.35
CA SER A 20 -27.35 22.60 -21.95
C SER A 20 -26.68 21.29 -21.46
N MET A 21 -26.67 21.03 -20.17
CA MET A 21 -26.14 19.76 -19.63
C MET A 21 -27.09 18.55 -19.82
N PHE A 22 -28.28 18.73 -20.37
CA PHE A 22 -29.32 17.68 -20.42
C PHE A 22 -29.39 16.87 -21.73
N THR A 23 -28.54 17.13 -22.74
CA THR A 23 -28.71 16.50 -24.06
C THR A 23 -27.61 15.51 -24.47
N ALA A 24 -26.56 15.32 -23.71
CA ALA A 24 -25.48 14.38 -24.06
C ALA A 24 -25.52 13.06 -23.25
N GLU A 25 -26.13 13.04 -22.07
CA GLU A 25 -26.24 11.82 -21.24
C GLU A 25 -27.32 10.83 -21.75
N ASP A 26 -28.31 11.27 -22.49
CA ASP A 26 -29.37 10.41 -23.05
C ASP A 26 -28.89 9.38 -24.08
N SER A 27 -27.60 9.35 -24.42
CA SER A 27 -27.03 8.44 -25.41
C SER A 27 -25.99 7.46 -24.88
N LEU A 28 -25.60 7.53 -23.59
CA LEU A 28 -24.62 6.63 -23.00
C LEU A 28 -25.20 5.24 -22.79
N THR A 29 -24.42 4.21 -23.13
CA THR A 29 -24.73 2.84 -22.72
C THR A 29 -24.36 2.64 -21.24
N GLN A 30 -24.95 1.66 -20.59
CA GLN A 30 -24.59 1.31 -19.20
C GLN A 30 -23.10 1.01 -19.05
N LYS A 31 -22.53 0.32 -20.01
CA LYS A 31 -21.08 0.02 -20.03
C LYS A 31 -20.22 1.28 -20.05
N GLU A 32 -20.57 2.26 -20.88
CA GLU A 32 -19.85 3.54 -20.93
C GLU A 32 -20.01 4.32 -19.63
N ALA A 33 -21.20 4.31 -19.02
CA ALA A 33 -21.42 4.95 -17.73
C ALA A 33 -20.59 4.31 -16.61
N ILE A 34 -20.48 2.99 -16.58
CA ILE A 34 -19.64 2.26 -15.62
C ILE A 34 -18.15 2.53 -15.84
N GLU A 35 -17.69 2.53 -17.10
CA GLU A 35 -16.29 2.87 -17.42
C GLU A 35 -15.95 4.32 -17.03
N MET A 36 -16.86 5.26 -17.26
CA MET A 36 -16.68 6.64 -16.78
C MET A 36 -16.61 6.71 -15.26
N PHE A 37 -17.47 5.98 -14.57
CA PHE A 37 -17.45 5.92 -13.10
C PHE A 37 -16.13 5.31 -12.58
N LYS A 38 -15.67 4.20 -13.15
CA LYS A 38 -14.40 3.56 -12.76
C LYS A 38 -13.20 4.48 -12.94
N ASN A 39 -13.15 5.24 -14.01
CA ASN A 39 -11.99 6.07 -14.36
C ASN A 39 -12.07 7.52 -13.85
N GLY A 40 -13.17 7.94 -13.23
CA GLY A 40 -13.37 9.29 -12.72
C GLY A 40 -13.35 9.40 -11.20
N MET A 41 -13.24 10.63 -10.71
CA MET A 41 -13.51 10.95 -9.32
C MET A 41 -14.99 11.26 -9.16
N TYR A 42 -15.65 10.62 -8.18
CA TYR A 42 -17.07 10.79 -7.92
C TYR A 42 -17.37 10.96 -6.44
N ILE A 43 -18.45 11.71 -6.14
CA ILE A 43 -18.94 11.96 -4.79
C ILE A 43 -20.30 11.29 -4.62
N GLY A 44 -20.40 10.44 -3.61
CA GLY A 44 -21.61 9.67 -3.31
C GLY A 44 -22.16 9.86 -1.92
N ASP A 45 -23.31 9.24 -1.68
CA ASP A 45 -23.93 9.09 -0.36
C ASP A 45 -24.30 7.63 -0.12
N TRP A 46 -24.06 7.15 1.10
CA TRP A 46 -24.24 5.75 1.45
C TRP A 46 -25.69 5.37 1.73
N VAL A 47 -26.36 6.15 2.59
CA VAL A 47 -27.71 5.83 3.05
C VAL A 47 -28.60 7.05 2.94
N PRO A 48 -29.32 7.22 1.84
CA PRO A 48 -30.35 8.24 1.79
C PRO A 48 -31.50 7.84 2.74
N SER A 49 -32.07 8.83 3.42
CA SER A 49 -33.34 8.68 4.10
C SER A 49 -34.45 8.36 3.09
N THR A 50 -35.70 8.21 3.54
CA THR A 50 -36.81 8.01 2.63
C THR A 50 -36.80 9.02 1.49
N LEU A 51 -36.59 8.54 0.27
CA LEU A 51 -36.48 9.38 -0.91
C LEU A 51 -37.86 9.90 -1.36
N SER A 52 -37.87 11.15 -1.73
CA SER A 52 -38.96 11.80 -2.48
C SER A 52 -38.33 12.51 -3.67
N GLU A 53 -39.14 12.93 -4.64
CA GLU A 53 -38.61 13.70 -5.76
C GLU A 53 -37.85 14.95 -5.31
N GLN A 54 -38.35 15.63 -4.28
CA GLN A 54 -37.73 16.83 -3.71
C GLN A 54 -36.38 16.51 -3.05
N THR A 55 -36.28 15.43 -2.26
CA THR A 55 -35.02 15.07 -1.59
C THR A 55 -33.96 14.63 -2.59
N VAL A 56 -34.32 13.88 -3.63
CA VAL A 56 -33.37 13.49 -4.71
C VAL A 56 -32.88 14.72 -5.48
N LYS A 57 -33.79 15.67 -5.77
CA LYS A 57 -33.40 16.94 -6.38
C LYS A 57 -32.40 17.72 -5.50
N GLU A 58 -32.65 17.78 -4.20
CA GLU A 58 -31.76 18.46 -3.25
C GLU A 58 -30.42 17.76 -3.09
N MET A 59 -30.38 16.42 -3.18
CA MET A 59 -29.13 15.65 -3.25
C MET A 59 -28.31 16.05 -4.49
N ALA A 60 -28.93 16.10 -5.67
CA ALA A 60 -28.27 16.53 -6.90
C ALA A 60 -27.78 17.98 -6.82
N GLU A 61 -28.60 18.90 -6.26
CA GLU A 61 -28.21 20.29 -6.01
C GLU A 61 -27.07 20.43 -4.99
N CYS A 62 -26.97 19.50 -4.03
CA CYS A 62 -25.84 19.40 -3.09
C CYS A 62 -24.57 18.84 -3.75
N GLY A 63 -24.65 18.31 -4.95
CA GLY A 63 -23.53 17.74 -5.68
C GLY A 63 -23.30 16.25 -5.44
N ILE A 64 -24.26 15.51 -4.92
CA ILE A 64 -24.23 14.04 -4.85
C ILE A 64 -24.39 13.48 -6.26
N GLN A 65 -23.44 12.65 -6.72
CA GLN A 65 -23.42 12.09 -8.06
C GLN A 65 -23.84 10.63 -8.13
N TYR A 66 -23.69 9.89 -7.01
CA TYR A 66 -24.18 8.51 -6.90
C TYR A 66 -24.67 8.19 -5.48
N THR A 67 -25.55 7.19 -5.37
CA THR A 67 -26.11 6.76 -4.08
C THR A 67 -26.47 5.28 -4.09
N PHE A 68 -26.86 4.75 -2.93
CA PHE A 68 -27.34 3.39 -2.77
C PHE A 68 -28.84 3.38 -2.52
N LEU A 69 -29.62 2.64 -3.33
CA LEU A 69 -31.04 2.41 -3.08
C LEU A 69 -31.22 1.15 -2.23
N TRP A 70 -31.51 1.36 -0.96
CA TRP A 70 -31.62 0.30 0.04
C TRP A 70 -32.96 -0.44 -0.04
N SER A 71 -32.93 -1.76 0.23
CA SER A 71 -34.08 -2.66 0.14
C SER A 71 -34.81 -2.57 -1.21
N PHE A 72 -34.00 -2.39 -2.27
CA PHE A 72 -34.51 -2.25 -3.62
C PHE A 72 -35.12 -3.57 -4.12
N ASN A 73 -36.29 -3.47 -4.76
CA ASN A 73 -36.94 -4.56 -5.48
C ASN A 73 -37.76 -3.96 -6.60
N TYR A 74 -37.69 -4.50 -7.81
CA TYR A 74 -38.48 -4.06 -8.95
C TYR A 74 -39.98 -4.33 -8.76
N ASP A 75 -40.37 -5.26 -7.87
CA ASP A 75 -41.77 -5.52 -7.50
C ASP A 75 -42.35 -4.45 -6.56
N ASP A 76 -41.53 -3.56 -6.02
CA ASP A 76 -41.95 -2.44 -5.18
C ASP A 76 -42.04 -1.14 -6.04
N PRO A 77 -43.28 -0.66 -6.34
CA PRO A 77 -43.44 0.55 -7.14
C PRO A 77 -42.79 1.81 -6.53
N GLN A 78 -42.68 1.87 -5.21
CA GLN A 78 -42.01 2.99 -4.54
C GLN A 78 -40.52 2.97 -4.82
N LYS A 79 -39.89 1.81 -4.78
CA LYS A 79 -38.44 1.67 -5.08
C LYS A 79 -38.12 1.96 -6.56
N VAL A 80 -38.98 1.53 -7.45
CA VAL A 80 -38.89 1.88 -8.87
C VAL A 80 -39.02 3.41 -9.06
N GLN A 81 -39.95 4.04 -8.34
CA GLN A 81 -40.09 5.50 -8.39
C GLN A 81 -38.86 6.24 -7.84
N GLU A 82 -38.22 5.72 -6.77
CA GLU A 82 -36.95 6.27 -6.26
C GLU A 82 -35.84 6.23 -7.33
N LEU A 83 -35.73 5.13 -8.06
CA LEU A 83 -34.79 5.00 -9.20
C LEU A 83 -35.11 5.98 -10.33
N GLU A 84 -36.39 6.17 -10.68
CA GLU A 84 -36.81 7.14 -11.69
C GLU A 84 -36.44 8.58 -11.29
N TRP A 85 -36.58 8.96 -10.02
CA TRP A 85 -36.13 10.26 -9.53
C TRP A 85 -34.62 10.41 -9.61
N CYS A 86 -33.85 9.39 -9.19
CA CYS A 86 -32.40 9.42 -9.34
C CYS A 86 -32.00 9.59 -10.82
N THR A 87 -32.61 8.84 -11.73
CA THR A 87 -32.40 8.96 -13.17
C THR A 87 -32.73 10.38 -13.68
N LYS A 88 -33.86 10.94 -13.26
CA LYS A 88 -34.31 12.27 -13.64
C LYS A 88 -33.32 13.37 -13.25
N TYR A 89 -32.68 13.24 -12.11
CA TYR A 89 -31.74 14.24 -11.58
C TYR A 89 -30.27 13.86 -11.78
N GLY A 90 -29.96 12.82 -12.59
CA GLY A 90 -28.60 12.45 -12.98
C GLY A 90 -27.78 11.77 -11.86
N ILE A 91 -28.42 11.28 -10.78
CA ILE A 91 -27.75 10.54 -9.72
C ILE A 91 -27.63 9.08 -10.12
N LYS A 92 -26.41 8.56 -10.26
CA LYS A 92 -26.17 7.13 -10.52
C LYS A 92 -26.48 6.31 -9.26
N VAL A 93 -26.81 5.02 -9.45
CA VAL A 93 -27.23 4.20 -8.31
C VAL A 93 -26.54 2.85 -8.24
N PHE A 94 -26.26 2.41 -7.03
CA PHE A 94 -26.08 1.01 -6.67
C PHE A 94 -27.35 0.51 -5.98
N LEU A 95 -27.83 -0.65 -6.39
CA LEU A 95 -29.04 -1.24 -5.83
C LEU A 95 -28.69 -2.22 -4.71
N LYS A 96 -29.31 -2.10 -3.55
CA LYS A 96 -29.20 -3.10 -2.50
C LYS A 96 -30.45 -3.96 -2.46
N ASP A 97 -30.41 -5.09 -3.14
CA ASP A 97 -31.50 -6.08 -3.13
C ASP A 97 -31.18 -7.17 -2.10
N ASN A 98 -32.08 -7.32 -1.11
CA ASN A 98 -31.86 -8.26 -0.02
C ASN A 98 -31.86 -9.74 -0.48
N ARG A 99 -32.36 -10.04 -1.70
CA ARG A 99 -32.32 -11.39 -2.26
C ARG A 99 -30.90 -11.84 -2.64
N ILE A 100 -30.03 -10.90 -2.98
CA ILE A 100 -28.63 -11.15 -3.41
C ILE A 100 -27.59 -10.47 -2.52
N TYR A 101 -28.01 -9.88 -1.40
CA TYR A 101 -27.11 -9.23 -0.44
C TYR A 101 -26.49 -10.23 0.54
N GLY A 102 -25.28 -9.97 0.99
CA GLY A 102 -24.51 -10.83 1.89
C GLY A 102 -24.00 -12.08 1.18
N THR A 103 -24.12 -13.22 1.82
CA THR A 103 -23.78 -14.53 1.24
C THR A 103 -24.99 -15.27 0.65
N ALA A 104 -26.08 -14.57 0.37
CA ALA A 104 -27.33 -15.17 -0.10
C ALA A 104 -27.15 -15.93 -1.43
N MET A 105 -26.35 -15.40 -2.34
CA MET A 105 -26.07 -15.99 -3.66
C MET A 105 -25.27 -17.29 -3.61
N LYS A 106 -24.65 -17.64 -2.48
CA LYS A 106 -23.87 -18.90 -2.35
C LYS A 106 -24.67 -20.12 -2.78
N ASN A 107 -25.96 -20.19 -2.42
CA ASN A 107 -26.83 -21.32 -2.70
C ASN A 107 -27.74 -21.13 -3.92
N MET A 108 -27.65 -20.02 -4.64
CA MET A 108 -28.41 -19.71 -5.85
C MET A 108 -27.66 -20.20 -7.08
N THR A 109 -28.41 -20.48 -8.15
CA THR A 109 -27.88 -20.67 -9.49
C THR A 109 -27.63 -19.31 -10.16
N GLU A 110 -26.76 -19.27 -11.18
CA GLU A 110 -26.55 -18.07 -12.00
C GLU A 110 -27.86 -17.59 -12.66
N ASP A 111 -28.72 -18.51 -13.12
CA ASP A 111 -30.02 -18.17 -13.69
C ASP A 111 -30.96 -17.47 -12.67
N GLU A 112 -30.96 -17.92 -11.42
CA GLU A 112 -31.74 -17.26 -10.36
C GLU A 112 -31.22 -15.86 -10.05
N ILE A 113 -29.90 -15.66 -10.04
CA ILE A 113 -29.28 -14.34 -9.86
C ILE A 113 -29.60 -13.44 -11.07
N TYR A 114 -29.44 -13.99 -12.30
CA TYR A 114 -29.74 -13.27 -13.53
C TYR A 114 -31.19 -12.74 -13.54
N GLN A 115 -32.19 -13.55 -13.17
CA GLN A 115 -33.57 -13.12 -13.12
C GLN A 115 -33.81 -11.93 -12.18
N ILE A 116 -33.02 -11.79 -11.12
CA ILE A 116 -33.12 -10.66 -10.20
C ILE A 116 -32.52 -9.39 -10.81
N ILE A 117 -31.38 -9.50 -11.49
CA ILE A 117 -30.63 -8.33 -12.00
C ILE A 117 -30.99 -7.95 -13.44
N GLU A 118 -31.61 -8.84 -14.22
CA GLU A 118 -31.97 -8.61 -15.63
C GLU A 118 -32.68 -7.27 -15.87
N PRO A 119 -33.65 -6.83 -15.03
CA PRO A 119 -34.30 -5.54 -15.25
C PRO A 119 -33.38 -4.31 -15.13
N SER A 120 -32.17 -4.49 -14.54
CA SER A 120 -31.16 -3.44 -14.39
C SER A 120 -30.21 -3.38 -15.58
N ILE A 121 -30.12 -4.45 -16.38
CA ILE A 121 -29.18 -4.56 -17.50
C ILE A 121 -29.56 -3.58 -18.60
N GLY A 122 -28.57 -2.81 -19.08
CA GLY A 122 -28.77 -1.80 -20.11
C GLY A 122 -29.22 -0.43 -19.60
N ASN A 123 -29.47 -0.27 -18.29
CA ASN A 123 -29.82 1.04 -17.72
C ASN A 123 -28.55 1.83 -17.36
N PRO A 124 -28.23 2.95 -18.07
CA PRO A 124 -26.99 3.70 -17.84
C PRO A 124 -26.93 4.42 -16.48
N ASN A 125 -28.05 4.46 -15.75
CA ASN A 125 -28.11 5.05 -14.43
C ASN A 125 -27.77 4.07 -13.30
N ILE A 126 -27.77 2.76 -13.59
CA ILE A 126 -27.44 1.71 -12.61
C ILE A 126 -25.99 1.28 -12.81
N LEU A 127 -25.15 1.51 -11.80
CA LEU A 127 -23.75 1.12 -11.79
C LEU A 127 -23.55 -0.34 -11.37
N GLY A 128 -24.47 -0.87 -10.55
CA GLY A 128 -24.37 -2.23 -10.05
C GLY A 128 -25.18 -2.48 -8.78
N TYR A 129 -24.71 -3.45 -8.01
CA TYR A 129 -25.39 -3.88 -6.78
C TYR A 129 -24.47 -3.84 -5.56
N CYS A 130 -25.02 -3.47 -4.40
CA CYS A 130 -24.37 -3.64 -3.11
C CYS A 130 -24.44 -5.10 -2.68
N ILE A 131 -23.32 -5.78 -2.66
CA ILE A 131 -23.24 -7.20 -2.33
C ILE A 131 -23.02 -7.41 -0.84
N TYR A 132 -22.09 -6.68 -0.23
CA TYR A 132 -21.82 -6.81 1.19
C TYR A 132 -21.29 -5.50 1.77
N ASP A 133 -21.64 -5.24 3.03
CA ASP A 133 -21.10 -4.14 3.83
C ASP A 133 -20.43 -4.72 5.07
N GLU A 134 -19.16 -4.40 5.26
CA GLU A 134 -18.30 -4.83 6.37
C GLU A 134 -18.27 -6.36 6.61
N PRO A 135 -17.94 -7.18 5.59
CA PRO A 135 -17.83 -8.61 5.79
C PRO A 135 -16.65 -8.93 6.73
N SER A 136 -16.88 -9.86 7.68
CA SER A 136 -15.79 -10.45 8.46
C SER A 136 -15.02 -11.48 7.62
N GLU A 137 -13.74 -11.72 7.96
CA GLU A 137 -12.87 -12.62 7.19
C GLU A 137 -13.40 -14.06 7.05
N ASP A 138 -14.17 -14.52 8.03
CA ASP A 138 -14.74 -15.86 8.05
C ASP A 138 -15.83 -16.10 6.98
N VAL A 139 -16.36 -15.03 6.37
CA VAL A 139 -17.32 -15.13 5.25
C VAL A 139 -16.69 -14.92 3.88
N TYR A 140 -15.39 -14.63 3.78
CA TYR A 140 -14.74 -14.28 2.50
C TYR A 140 -14.80 -15.40 1.45
N GLU A 141 -14.64 -16.66 1.85
CA GLU A 141 -14.79 -17.81 0.92
C GLU A 141 -16.21 -17.87 0.33
N ASP A 142 -17.22 -17.67 1.16
CA ASP A 142 -18.61 -17.64 0.73
C ASP A 142 -18.92 -16.41 -0.13
N LEU A 143 -18.34 -15.28 0.23
CA LEU A 143 -18.45 -14.02 -0.52
C LEU A 143 -17.80 -14.13 -1.89
N LYS A 144 -16.63 -14.79 -2.00
CA LYS A 144 -15.98 -15.07 -3.30
C LYS A 144 -16.93 -15.86 -4.23
N ILE A 145 -17.57 -16.92 -3.72
CA ILE A 145 -18.54 -17.68 -4.49
C ILE A 145 -19.71 -16.78 -4.97
N CYS A 146 -20.16 -15.87 -4.11
CA CYS A 146 -21.24 -14.93 -4.46
C CYS A 146 -20.79 -13.95 -5.55
N LEU A 147 -19.61 -13.36 -5.42
CA LEU A 147 -19.04 -12.43 -6.38
C LEU A 147 -18.81 -13.08 -7.74
N ASP A 148 -18.28 -14.31 -7.77
CA ASP A 148 -18.05 -15.04 -9.03
C ASP A 148 -19.34 -15.29 -9.79
N LYS A 149 -20.39 -15.75 -9.09
CA LYS A 149 -21.71 -15.97 -9.70
C LYS A 149 -22.36 -14.66 -10.15
N TYR A 150 -22.23 -13.59 -9.36
CA TYR A 150 -22.72 -12.27 -9.75
C TYR A 150 -21.99 -11.77 -11.02
N ASN A 151 -20.66 -11.80 -11.00
CA ASN A 151 -19.84 -11.32 -12.12
C ASN A 151 -20.08 -12.13 -13.41
N ALA A 152 -20.41 -13.42 -13.30
CA ALA A 152 -20.72 -14.26 -14.46
C ALA A 152 -21.97 -13.80 -15.24
N VAL A 153 -22.90 -13.10 -14.57
CA VAL A 153 -24.19 -12.70 -15.16
C VAL A 153 -24.46 -11.20 -15.16
N ALA A 154 -23.60 -10.41 -14.52
CA ALA A 154 -23.83 -8.97 -14.29
C ALA A 154 -23.50 -8.07 -15.48
N GLU A 155 -22.96 -8.58 -16.60
CA GLU A 155 -22.62 -7.84 -17.82
C GLU A 155 -21.74 -6.60 -17.58
N GLY A 156 -20.85 -6.65 -16.55
CA GLY A 156 -19.94 -5.58 -16.19
C GLY A 156 -20.45 -4.61 -15.12
N MET A 157 -21.67 -4.79 -14.62
CA MET A 157 -22.15 -4.07 -13.43
C MET A 157 -21.30 -4.40 -12.20
N ILE A 158 -20.99 -3.40 -11.40
CA ILE A 158 -20.10 -3.52 -10.24
C ILE A 158 -20.84 -4.17 -9.07
N GLY A 159 -20.28 -5.25 -8.52
CA GLY A 159 -20.74 -5.81 -7.23
C GLY A 159 -19.97 -5.14 -6.09
N THR A 160 -20.59 -4.21 -5.33
CA THR A 160 -19.85 -3.47 -4.31
C THR A 160 -19.73 -4.21 -2.99
N VAL A 161 -18.51 -4.17 -2.43
CA VAL A 161 -18.19 -4.64 -1.08
C VAL A 161 -17.45 -3.51 -0.38
N ASN A 162 -17.93 -3.08 0.80
CA ASN A 162 -17.26 -2.14 1.65
C ASN A 162 -16.59 -2.86 2.81
N LEU A 163 -15.36 -2.50 3.14
CA LEU A 163 -14.55 -3.18 4.15
C LEU A 163 -14.49 -2.37 5.43
N PHE A 164 -14.51 -3.08 6.55
CA PHE A 164 -14.29 -2.45 7.85
C PHE A 164 -12.81 -2.07 8.01
N PRO A 165 -12.48 -0.83 8.42
CA PRO A 165 -11.11 -0.39 8.65
C PRO A 165 -10.48 -1.10 9.87
N TYR A 166 -9.27 -0.71 10.24
CA TYR A 166 -8.53 -1.16 11.43
C TYR A 166 -7.93 -2.57 11.37
N ARG A 167 -7.88 -3.19 10.19
CA ARG A 167 -7.18 -4.47 10.03
C ARG A 167 -6.12 -4.34 8.94
N TYR A 168 -4.85 -4.40 9.33
CA TYR A 168 -3.68 -4.21 8.47
C TYR A 168 -3.15 -5.54 7.92
N GLY A 169 -2.28 -5.46 6.91
CA GLY A 169 -1.52 -6.61 6.41
C GLY A 169 -2.38 -7.63 5.67
N SER A 170 -2.36 -8.87 6.10
CA SER A 170 -2.98 -10.01 5.40
C SER A 170 -4.48 -9.84 5.08
N TYR A 171 -5.20 -9.02 5.85
CA TYR A 171 -6.61 -8.72 5.59
C TYR A 171 -6.82 -7.99 4.27
N ILE A 172 -6.03 -6.95 4.00
CA ILE A 172 -6.12 -6.18 2.75
C ILE A 172 -5.67 -7.05 1.56
N GLU A 173 -4.61 -7.85 1.74
CA GLU A 173 -4.15 -8.75 0.69
C GLU A 173 -5.22 -9.78 0.28
N LYS A 174 -6.03 -10.28 1.20
CA LYS A 174 -7.13 -11.22 0.89
C LYS A 174 -8.20 -10.62 -0.02
N VAL A 175 -8.42 -9.29 0.02
CA VAL A 175 -9.35 -8.61 -0.90
C VAL A 175 -8.92 -8.81 -2.36
N PHE A 176 -7.63 -8.69 -2.64
CA PHE A 176 -7.11 -8.81 -3.99
C PHE A 176 -6.81 -10.26 -4.38
N THR A 177 -6.28 -11.07 -3.46
CA THR A 177 -5.88 -12.45 -3.76
C THR A 177 -7.04 -13.45 -3.72
N LEU A 178 -8.04 -13.22 -2.86
CA LEU A 178 -9.18 -14.10 -2.70
C LEU A 178 -10.44 -13.56 -3.38
N LEU A 179 -10.80 -12.29 -3.12
CA LEU A 179 -12.02 -11.72 -3.69
C LEU A 179 -11.84 -11.23 -5.14
N GLU A 180 -10.60 -11.04 -5.60
CA GLU A 180 -10.25 -10.59 -6.97
C GLU A 180 -10.94 -9.28 -7.38
N MET A 181 -10.99 -8.33 -6.43
CA MET A 181 -11.62 -7.02 -6.66
C MET A 181 -10.66 -6.06 -7.36
N ASP A 182 -11.20 -5.25 -8.28
CA ASP A 182 -10.48 -4.18 -8.99
C ASP A 182 -10.60 -2.80 -8.30
N TYR A 183 -11.07 -2.78 -7.06
CA TYR A 183 -11.14 -1.62 -6.18
C TYR A 183 -11.08 -2.06 -4.72
N ILE A 184 -10.77 -1.11 -3.84
CA ILE A 184 -10.90 -1.26 -2.39
C ILE A 184 -11.76 -0.12 -1.85
N SER A 185 -12.86 -0.46 -1.17
CA SER A 185 -13.76 0.49 -0.50
C SER A 185 -13.68 0.30 1.00
N VAL A 186 -13.47 1.39 1.73
CA VAL A 186 -13.36 1.37 3.20
C VAL A 186 -14.03 2.58 3.82
N ASP A 187 -14.47 2.42 5.07
CA ASP A 187 -14.98 3.49 5.89
C ASP A 187 -14.02 3.84 7.03
N ILE A 188 -13.50 5.06 7.03
CA ILE A 188 -12.58 5.55 8.06
C ILE A 188 -13.08 6.91 8.54
N TYR A 189 -13.45 6.98 9.80
CA TYR A 189 -14.07 8.18 10.41
C TYR A 189 -13.15 8.78 11.49
N PRO A 190 -12.22 9.70 11.09
CA PRO A 190 -11.14 10.15 11.98
C PRO A 190 -11.51 11.20 13.01
N LEU A 191 -12.70 11.83 12.91
CA LEU A 191 -13.03 13.03 13.67
C LEU A 191 -13.63 12.68 15.04
N VAL A 192 -12.80 12.36 16.01
CA VAL A 192 -13.23 11.92 17.36
C VAL A 192 -13.05 13.05 18.38
N GLY A 193 -14.16 13.59 18.90
CA GLY A 193 -14.15 14.64 19.90
C GLY A 193 -13.36 15.88 19.44
N SER A 194 -12.28 16.20 20.14
CA SER A 194 -11.42 17.35 19.87
C SER A 194 -10.09 16.96 19.19
N ALA A 195 -10.02 15.81 18.54
CA ALA A 195 -8.81 15.30 17.91
C ALA A 195 -9.12 14.52 16.63
N THR A 196 -8.10 14.26 15.84
CA THR A 196 -8.12 13.30 14.75
C THR A 196 -7.61 11.96 15.27
N GLU A 197 -8.22 10.86 14.82
CA GLU A 197 -7.83 9.51 15.25
C GLU A 197 -6.43 9.14 14.76
N ASP A 198 -5.56 8.73 15.69
CA ASP A 198 -4.12 8.48 15.42
C ASP A 198 -3.84 7.43 14.33
N VAL A 199 -4.79 6.51 14.10
CA VAL A 199 -4.64 5.44 13.11
C VAL A 199 -5.07 5.83 11.69
N TYR A 200 -5.59 7.03 11.49
CA TYR A 200 -6.15 7.48 10.21
C TYR A 200 -5.14 7.36 9.06
N TYR A 201 -3.99 8.00 9.17
CA TYR A 201 -2.96 7.97 8.13
C TYR A 201 -2.39 6.58 7.89
N LYS A 202 -2.28 5.77 8.93
CA LYS A 202 -1.82 4.38 8.83
C LYS A 202 -2.77 3.53 7.97
N ASN A 203 -4.08 3.75 8.12
CA ASN A 203 -5.07 3.12 7.26
C ASN A 203 -4.97 3.63 5.82
N LEU A 204 -4.92 4.95 5.61
CA LEU A 204 -4.80 5.51 4.27
C LEU A 204 -3.56 4.98 3.52
N LYS A 205 -2.39 4.93 4.20
CA LYS A 205 -1.17 4.36 3.62
C LYS A 205 -1.36 2.90 3.23
N ALA A 206 -1.82 2.06 4.15
CA ALA A 206 -1.97 0.63 3.90
C ALA A 206 -2.91 0.34 2.73
N ILE A 207 -4.01 1.09 2.62
CA ILE A 207 -5.02 0.93 1.58
C ILE A 207 -4.52 1.50 0.25
N GLY A 208 -3.97 2.71 0.24
CA GLY A 208 -3.44 3.34 -0.96
C GLY A 208 -2.29 2.54 -1.57
N ASP A 209 -1.35 2.04 -0.76
CA ASP A 209 -0.26 1.18 -1.23
C ASP A 209 -0.77 -0.13 -1.82
N ALA A 210 -1.77 -0.76 -1.18
CA ALA A 210 -2.37 -1.99 -1.67
C ALA A 210 -3.16 -1.76 -2.96
N ALA A 211 -3.93 -0.68 -3.07
CA ALA A 211 -4.66 -0.30 -4.28
C ALA A 211 -3.68 -0.07 -5.45
N ARG A 212 -2.64 0.74 -5.25
CA ARG A 212 -1.62 1.01 -6.26
C ARG A 212 -0.88 -0.25 -6.71
N LYS A 213 -0.46 -1.12 -5.76
CA LYS A 213 0.22 -2.40 -6.05
C LYS A 213 -0.62 -3.31 -6.95
N ASN A 214 -1.93 -3.27 -6.82
CA ASN A 214 -2.86 -4.14 -7.53
C ASN A 214 -3.58 -3.46 -8.71
N ASP A 215 -3.18 -2.25 -9.11
CA ASP A 215 -3.84 -1.44 -10.16
C ASP A 215 -5.35 -1.30 -9.92
N ALA A 216 -5.73 -1.05 -8.66
CA ALA A 216 -7.10 -0.99 -8.18
C ALA A 216 -7.49 0.44 -7.76
N ASP A 217 -8.79 0.74 -7.85
CA ASP A 217 -9.32 2.01 -7.36
C ASP A 217 -9.39 2.03 -5.83
N PHE A 218 -9.19 3.21 -5.23
CA PHE A 218 -9.41 3.45 -3.82
C PHE A 218 -10.66 4.31 -3.59
N TRP A 219 -11.63 3.77 -2.84
CA TRP A 219 -12.88 4.42 -2.46
C TRP A 219 -12.91 4.63 -0.94
N LEU A 220 -13.16 5.86 -0.51
CA LEU A 220 -13.20 6.21 0.91
C LEU A 220 -14.57 6.76 1.32
N PHE A 221 -15.12 6.19 2.38
CA PHE A 221 -16.19 6.85 3.12
C PHE A 221 -15.63 7.97 3.99
N ILE A 222 -16.19 9.15 3.86
CA ILE A 222 -15.81 10.32 4.65
C ILE A 222 -16.88 10.62 5.70
N GLN A 223 -16.45 11.00 6.88
CA GLN A 223 -17.33 11.43 7.95
C GLN A 223 -17.96 12.78 7.60
N SER A 224 -19.25 12.79 7.31
CA SER A 224 -20.04 13.97 6.98
C SER A 224 -21.25 14.19 7.88
N MET A 225 -21.27 13.46 9.01
CA MET A 225 -22.25 13.65 10.09
C MET A 225 -21.58 13.53 11.45
N GLY A 226 -22.25 14.01 12.49
CA GLY A 226 -21.88 13.78 13.88
C GLY A 226 -22.65 12.62 14.50
N TRP A 227 -21.97 11.74 15.27
CA TRP A 227 -22.63 10.68 16.05
C TRP A 227 -21.73 10.18 17.19
N HIS A 228 -22.32 9.82 18.31
CA HIS A 228 -21.60 9.34 19.50
C HIS A 228 -20.44 10.29 19.88
N ALA A 229 -19.21 9.77 19.91
CA ALA A 229 -18.01 10.55 20.20
C ALA A 229 -17.45 11.30 18.98
N ARG A 230 -18.04 11.16 17.80
CA ARG A 230 -17.61 11.81 16.57
C ARG A 230 -18.27 13.17 16.44
N ARG A 231 -17.43 14.20 16.25
CA ARG A 231 -17.92 15.59 16.13
C ARG A 231 -18.64 15.82 14.81
N ILE A 232 -19.46 16.84 14.79
CA ILE A 232 -20.07 17.38 13.56
C ILE A 232 -18.92 17.98 12.73
N PRO A 233 -18.72 17.55 11.46
CA PRO A 233 -17.64 18.08 10.63
C PRO A 233 -17.96 19.49 10.13
N ASP A 234 -16.93 20.32 10.04
CA ASP A 234 -16.96 21.59 9.30
C ASP A 234 -16.34 21.41 7.89
N LEU A 235 -16.17 22.50 7.15
CA LEU A 235 -15.58 22.46 5.80
C LEU A 235 -14.12 22.01 5.82
N GLU A 236 -13.37 22.44 6.82
CA GLU A 236 -11.98 22.11 7.04
C GLU A 236 -11.81 20.60 7.33
N ASP A 237 -12.70 20.05 8.13
CA ASP A 237 -12.76 18.62 8.42
C ASP A 237 -13.05 17.77 7.16
N LEU A 238 -13.94 18.22 6.30
CA LEU A 238 -14.25 17.53 5.03
C LEU A 238 -13.08 17.61 4.04
N ARG A 239 -12.48 18.79 3.88
CA ARG A 239 -11.29 19.01 3.05
C ARG A 239 -10.12 18.15 3.52
N PHE A 240 -9.88 18.12 4.83
CA PHE A 240 -8.84 17.29 5.43
C PHE A 240 -8.98 15.81 5.04
N GLN A 241 -10.18 15.25 5.19
CA GLN A 241 -10.45 13.86 4.83
C GLN A 241 -10.26 13.61 3.33
N ALA A 242 -10.79 14.50 2.48
CA ALA A 242 -10.71 14.33 1.03
C ALA A 242 -9.28 14.49 0.50
N TYR A 243 -8.59 15.56 0.84
CA TYR A 243 -7.26 15.82 0.31
C TYR A 243 -6.23 14.80 0.82
N SER A 244 -6.33 14.36 2.08
CA SER A 244 -5.47 13.28 2.58
C SER A 244 -5.75 11.94 1.90
N ALA A 245 -7.01 11.62 1.61
CA ALA A 245 -7.37 10.43 0.85
C ALA A 245 -6.87 10.51 -0.61
N ILE A 246 -7.05 11.66 -1.27
CA ILE A 246 -6.55 11.92 -2.63
C ILE A 246 -5.02 11.77 -2.67
N ALA A 247 -4.29 12.25 -1.65
CA ALA A 247 -2.85 12.07 -1.57
C ALA A 247 -2.41 10.59 -1.61
N TYR A 248 -3.28 9.68 -1.19
CA TYR A 248 -3.09 8.22 -1.29
C TYR A 248 -3.83 7.57 -2.45
N GLY A 249 -4.32 8.34 -3.42
CA GLY A 249 -4.91 7.84 -4.65
C GLY A 249 -6.42 7.57 -4.60
N ALA A 250 -7.15 8.09 -3.60
CA ALA A 250 -8.60 7.93 -3.57
C ALA A 250 -9.29 8.62 -4.75
N THR A 251 -10.21 7.90 -5.40
CA THR A 251 -10.96 8.37 -6.58
C THR A 251 -12.46 8.47 -6.32
N LYS A 252 -12.99 7.84 -5.29
CA LYS A 252 -14.39 7.95 -4.89
C LYS A 252 -14.47 8.40 -3.44
N LEU A 253 -15.26 9.44 -3.19
CA LEU A 253 -15.56 9.92 -1.85
C LEU A 253 -17.03 9.67 -1.57
N MET A 254 -17.35 9.05 -0.45
CA MET A 254 -18.72 8.72 -0.10
C MET A 254 -19.09 9.31 1.25
N HIS A 255 -20.12 10.13 1.28
CA HIS A 255 -20.60 10.72 2.53
C HIS A 255 -21.24 9.67 3.43
N PHE A 256 -20.81 9.62 4.66
CA PHE A 256 -21.51 8.95 5.74
C PHE A 256 -21.91 9.99 6.78
N CYS A 257 -23.14 10.49 6.75
CA CYS A 257 -24.17 10.42 5.72
C CYS A 257 -24.66 11.82 5.36
N TYR A 258 -25.23 11.95 4.16
CA TYR A 258 -25.91 13.19 3.74
C TYR A 258 -27.19 13.43 4.52
N SER A 259 -27.99 12.38 4.75
CA SER A 259 -29.20 12.45 5.54
C SER A 259 -29.18 11.44 6.69
N ASN A 260 -29.93 11.76 7.77
CA ASN A 260 -29.95 10.93 8.97
C ASN A 260 -30.46 9.51 8.66
N PRO A 261 -29.63 8.46 8.80
CA PRO A 261 -30.02 7.10 8.53
C PRO A 261 -31.11 6.62 9.51
N ALA A 262 -32.07 5.84 9.01
CA ALA A 262 -33.18 5.36 9.81
C ALA A 262 -32.79 4.46 11.00
N PHE A 263 -31.57 3.93 11.02
CA PHE A 263 -31.03 3.12 12.13
C PHE A 263 -30.33 3.93 13.22
N TYR A 264 -30.09 5.24 12.99
CA TYR A 264 -29.69 6.15 14.05
C TYR A 264 -30.93 6.81 14.64
N PRO A 265 -30.98 7.04 15.96
CA PRO A 265 -32.06 7.80 16.54
C PRO A 265 -32.16 9.18 15.87
N THR A 266 -33.37 9.66 15.73
CA THR A 266 -33.67 11.03 15.23
C THR A 266 -32.74 12.03 15.90
N TYR A 267 -32.30 13.03 15.15
CA TYR A 267 -31.50 14.12 15.66
C TYR A 267 -32.02 14.61 17.01
N ASP A 268 -31.20 14.50 18.04
CA ASP A 268 -31.51 14.95 19.39
C ASP A 268 -30.74 16.25 19.65
N PRO A 269 -31.41 17.40 19.67
CA PRO A 269 -30.77 18.69 19.90
C PRO A 269 -30.13 18.82 21.29
N THR A 270 -30.38 17.89 22.23
CA THR A 270 -29.69 17.84 23.53
C THR A 270 -28.34 17.11 23.45
N PHE A 271 -28.11 16.39 22.35
CA PHE A 271 -26.84 15.76 21.96
C PHE A 271 -26.49 16.23 20.55
N GLU A 272 -26.01 17.48 20.40
CA GLU A 272 -25.81 18.17 19.12
C GLU A 272 -25.14 17.33 18.03
N ALA A 273 -24.21 16.44 18.41
CA ALA A 273 -23.51 15.59 17.44
C ALA A 273 -24.32 14.36 17.02
N ASN A 274 -25.38 13.96 17.73
CA ASN A 274 -26.02 12.66 17.48
C ASN A 274 -26.98 12.71 16.29
N GLY A 275 -26.54 12.14 15.16
CA GLY A 275 -27.31 12.06 13.92
C GLY A 275 -27.41 13.39 13.15
N HIS A 276 -26.58 14.38 13.46
CA HIS A 276 -26.58 15.66 12.73
C HIS A 276 -25.95 15.50 11.35
N CYS A 277 -26.77 15.64 10.32
CA CYS A 277 -26.44 15.48 8.91
C CYS A 277 -26.76 16.76 8.13
N ALA A 278 -26.47 16.79 6.83
CA ALA A 278 -26.89 17.87 5.95
C ALA A 278 -28.43 17.99 5.85
N VAL A 279 -29.13 16.85 5.93
CA VAL A 279 -30.60 16.78 5.99
C VAL A 279 -31.03 15.98 7.20
N ASN A 280 -31.75 16.61 8.11
CA ASN A 280 -32.33 15.99 9.32
C ASN A 280 -33.85 15.98 9.20
N ASP A 281 -34.48 14.81 9.31
CA ASP A 281 -35.95 14.66 9.23
C ASP A 281 -36.59 15.33 7.98
N GLY A 282 -35.87 15.35 6.87
CA GLY A 282 -36.27 15.95 5.58
C GLY A 282 -36.02 17.45 5.45
N GLU A 283 -35.46 18.10 6.47
CA GLU A 283 -35.14 19.52 6.45
C GLU A 283 -33.62 19.75 6.37
N LYS A 284 -33.21 20.76 5.57
CA LYS A 284 -31.80 21.16 5.43
C LYS A 284 -31.28 21.73 6.74
N SER A 285 -30.15 21.22 7.20
CA SER A 285 -29.41 21.76 8.34
C SER A 285 -28.37 22.79 7.92
N ASP A 286 -27.61 23.30 8.87
CA ASP A 286 -26.44 24.16 8.65
C ASP A 286 -25.28 23.44 7.96
N LEU A 287 -25.22 22.09 8.00
CA LEU A 287 -24.26 21.30 7.23
C LEU A 287 -24.56 21.25 5.73
N TYR A 288 -25.81 21.49 5.29
CA TYR A 288 -26.15 21.39 3.87
C TYR A 288 -25.30 22.32 2.98
N PRO A 289 -25.19 23.64 3.28
CA PRO A 289 -24.34 24.53 2.49
C PRO A 289 -22.84 24.16 2.59
N VAL A 290 -22.40 23.59 3.71
CA VAL A 290 -21.02 23.13 3.89
C VAL A 290 -20.71 21.95 2.95
N LEU A 291 -21.57 20.92 2.93
CA LEU A 291 -21.44 19.81 2.00
C LEU A 291 -21.53 20.27 0.56
N GLN A 292 -22.47 21.16 0.24
CA GLN A 292 -22.65 21.70 -1.11
C GLN A 292 -21.38 22.41 -1.60
N GLN A 293 -20.76 23.25 -0.76
CA GLN A 293 -19.50 23.90 -1.09
C GLN A 293 -18.39 22.89 -1.28
N PHE A 294 -18.20 21.96 -0.35
CA PHE A 294 -17.19 20.93 -0.42
C PHE A 294 -17.33 20.08 -1.69
N ASN A 295 -18.54 19.62 -1.99
CA ASN A 295 -18.81 18.83 -3.18
C ASN A 295 -18.50 19.59 -4.48
N ALA A 296 -18.83 20.88 -4.54
CA ALA A 296 -18.50 21.73 -5.68
C ALA A 296 -16.98 21.87 -5.87
N GLU A 297 -16.21 22.03 -4.78
CA GLU A 297 -14.74 22.07 -4.83
C GLU A 297 -14.14 20.75 -5.36
N MET A 298 -14.61 19.61 -4.86
CA MET A 298 -14.17 18.30 -5.32
C MET A 298 -14.57 18.00 -6.76
N GLN A 299 -15.78 18.38 -7.18
CA GLN A 299 -16.22 18.27 -8.58
C GLN A 299 -15.41 19.16 -9.53
N HIS A 300 -14.93 20.31 -9.07
CA HIS A 300 -14.03 21.16 -9.85
C HIS A 300 -12.66 20.49 -10.04
N LEU A 301 -12.14 19.80 -9.00
CA LEU A 301 -10.88 19.06 -9.06
C LEU A 301 -11.00 17.76 -9.87
N ALA A 302 -12.14 17.08 -9.83
CA ALA A 302 -12.33 15.74 -10.37
C ALA A 302 -11.85 15.53 -11.81
N PRO A 303 -12.21 16.37 -12.81
CA PRO A 303 -11.76 16.19 -14.20
C PRO A 303 -10.25 16.42 -14.39
N ILE A 304 -9.62 17.14 -13.47
CA ILE A 304 -8.17 17.39 -13.46
C ILE A 304 -7.47 16.15 -12.89
N LEU A 305 -7.88 15.71 -11.70
CA LEU A 305 -7.32 14.54 -11.03
C LEU A 305 -7.43 13.26 -11.89
N ALA A 306 -8.53 13.06 -12.61
CA ALA A 306 -8.76 11.91 -13.47
C ALA A 306 -7.75 11.77 -14.64
N GLN A 307 -6.93 12.79 -14.91
CA GLN A 307 -5.89 12.74 -15.93
C GLN A 307 -4.58 12.12 -15.43
N TYR A 308 -4.45 11.91 -14.12
CA TYR A 308 -3.22 11.50 -13.46
C TYR A 308 -3.37 10.17 -12.74
N GLU A 309 -2.28 9.44 -12.67
CA GLU A 309 -2.15 8.22 -11.85
C GLU A 309 -1.36 8.52 -10.58
N ASP A 310 -1.82 7.98 -9.45
CA ASP A 310 -1.14 8.05 -8.16
C ASP A 310 0.22 7.33 -8.20
N ARG A 311 1.24 7.97 -7.62
CA ARG A 311 2.61 7.43 -7.47
C ARG A 311 3.02 7.25 -6.01
N GLY A 312 2.15 7.56 -5.08
CA GLY A 312 2.35 7.45 -3.64
C GLY A 312 2.38 8.78 -2.93
N ALA A 313 2.39 8.71 -1.60
CA ALA A 313 2.44 9.88 -0.75
C ALA A 313 3.67 9.88 0.15
N PHE A 314 4.14 11.06 0.50
CA PHE A 314 5.22 11.26 1.45
C PHE A 314 4.90 12.39 2.42
N TYR A 315 5.64 12.40 3.50
CA TYR A 315 5.43 13.33 4.61
C TYR A 315 6.62 14.30 4.73
N VAL A 316 6.31 15.57 4.97
CA VAL A 316 7.30 16.64 5.12
C VAL A 316 7.26 17.18 6.54
N SER A 317 8.37 17.03 7.26
CA SER A 317 8.52 17.47 8.64
C SER A 317 9.45 18.68 8.81
N GLU A 318 10.19 19.07 7.76
CA GLU A 318 11.13 20.20 7.82
C GLU A 318 10.40 21.52 8.04
N GLY A 319 10.97 22.37 8.91
CA GLY A 319 10.39 23.65 9.28
C GLY A 319 9.36 23.60 10.42
N MET A 320 9.07 22.40 10.91
CA MET A 320 8.17 22.20 12.07
C MET A 320 8.91 22.44 13.37
N SER A 321 8.19 22.98 14.38
CA SER A 321 8.65 22.97 15.77
C SER A 321 8.92 21.52 16.21
N ALA A 322 9.83 21.31 17.16
CA ALA A 322 10.49 20.05 17.56
C ALA A 322 9.57 18.84 17.89
N GLU A 323 8.25 18.97 17.81
CA GLU A 323 7.29 17.88 18.09
C GLU A 323 6.45 17.58 16.87
N ILE A 324 6.78 16.46 16.20
CA ILE A 324 5.88 15.83 15.23
C ILE A 324 4.60 15.42 15.97
N PRO A 325 3.40 15.81 15.51
CA PRO A 325 2.14 15.41 16.13
C PRO A 325 2.06 13.90 16.31
N THR A 326 1.51 13.43 17.42
CA THR A 326 1.51 12.00 17.79
C THR A 326 0.86 11.11 16.72
N TYR A 327 -0.21 11.60 16.09
CA TYR A 327 -0.91 10.88 15.01
C TYR A 327 -0.07 10.72 13.73
N LEU A 328 0.88 11.61 13.47
CA LEU A 328 1.81 11.48 12.34
C LEU A 328 3.00 10.56 12.66
N ARG A 329 3.38 10.41 13.93
CA ARG A 329 4.44 9.48 14.34
C ARG A 329 4.07 8.01 14.14
N GLN A 330 2.78 7.69 14.07
CA GLN A 330 2.31 6.32 13.84
C GLN A 330 2.39 5.90 12.36
N VAL A 331 2.64 6.82 11.47
CA VAL A 331 2.85 6.54 10.04
C VAL A 331 4.32 6.25 9.80
N GLU A 332 4.84 5.20 10.46
CA GLU A 332 6.18 4.68 10.14
C GLU A 332 6.21 4.21 8.69
N GLY A 333 7.27 4.57 7.95
CA GLY A 333 7.46 4.13 6.56
C GLY A 333 6.79 5.02 5.50
N LEU A 334 6.32 6.24 5.82
CA LEU A 334 6.07 7.24 4.77
C LEU A 334 7.40 7.52 4.08
N SER A 335 7.43 7.31 2.75
CA SER A 335 8.57 7.70 1.92
C SER A 335 8.83 9.17 2.12
N GLN A 336 10.11 9.54 2.20
CA GLN A 336 10.46 10.95 2.21
C GLN A 336 10.39 11.48 0.78
N TYR A 337 10.25 12.81 0.62
CA TYR A 337 10.08 13.46 -0.68
C TYR A 337 11.23 13.23 -1.69
N GLU A 338 12.34 12.65 -1.26
CA GLU A 338 13.49 12.29 -2.11
C GLU A 338 13.13 11.33 -3.26
N ASP A 339 12.04 10.54 -3.09
CA ASP A 339 11.54 9.64 -4.15
C ASP A 339 10.83 10.41 -5.26
N PHE A 340 10.27 11.58 -4.96
CA PHE A 340 9.56 12.43 -5.89
C PHE A 340 10.43 13.61 -6.33
N ARG A 341 11.17 13.42 -7.41
CA ARG A 341 12.23 14.35 -7.86
C ARG A 341 11.72 15.67 -8.46
N THR A 342 10.43 15.82 -8.74
CA THR A 342 9.83 17.05 -9.27
C THR A 342 10.03 18.21 -8.31
N ILE A 343 9.79 17.99 -7.02
CA ILE A 343 10.03 18.99 -5.97
C ILE A 343 11.52 18.92 -5.58
N ARG A 344 12.18 20.08 -5.56
CA ARG A 344 13.57 20.23 -5.09
C ARG A 344 13.58 20.43 -3.58
N GLU A 345 12.82 21.41 -3.12
CA GLU A 345 12.67 21.76 -1.71
C GLU A 345 11.23 22.11 -1.42
N ILE A 346 10.75 21.77 -0.24
CA ILE A 346 9.45 22.16 0.26
C ILE A 346 9.53 22.38 1.76
N SER A 347 8.90 23.45 2.24
CA SER A 347 8.86 23.79 3.67
C SER A 347 7.53 24.44 4.04
N ALA A 348 7.13 24.26 5.29
CA ALA A 348 5.94 24.88 5.88
C ALA A 348 6.08 24.98 7.41
N ASP A 349 5.20 25.77 8.04
CA ASP A 349 5.13 25.91 9.51
C ASP A 349 4.32 24.79 10.15
N GLN A 350 3.53 24.06 9.39
CA GLN A 350 2.75 22.91 9.83
C GLN A 350 3.16 21.67 9.05
N PRO A 351 2.88 20.45 9.58
CA PRO A 351 3.13 19.23 8.85
C PRO A 351 2.39 19.21 7.52
N LEU A 352 3.07 18.72 6.48
CA LEU A 352 2.48 18.51 5.17
C LEU A 352 2.47 17.03 4.81
N MET A 353 1.43 16.64 4.09
CA MET A 353 1.41 15.43 3.31
C MET A 353 1.44 15.80 1.83
N VAL A 354 2.22 15.08 1.03
CA VAL A 354 2.32 15.32 -0.41
C VAL A 354 2.06 14.03 -1.15
N GLY A 355 0.99 14.01 -1.94
CA GLY A 355 0.70 12.92 -2.87
C GLY A 355 1.29 13.22 -4.24
N ALA A 356 2.01 12.28 -4.83
CA ALA A 356 2.66 12.42 -6.13
C ALA A 356 1.81 11.79 -7.23
N PHE A 357 1.75 12.43 -8.39
CA PHE A 357 0.96 12.00 -9.54
C PHE A 357 1.73 12.19 -10.84
N GLU A 358 1.39 11.36 -11.83
CA GLU A 358 2.00 11.42 -13.15
C GLU A 358 0.93 11.20 -14.23
N HIS A 359 0.99 11.98 -15.30
CA HIS A 359 0.12 11.77 -16.45
C HIS A 359 0.54 10.49 -17.19
N PRO A 360 -0.36 9.51 -17.41
CA PRO A 360 0.01 8.17 -17.91
C PRO A 360 0.57 8.14 -19.34
N GLN A 361 0.38 9.22 -20.12
CA GLN A 361 0.84 9.31 -21.50
C GLN A 361 1.96 10.34 -21.70
N ASP A 362 2.19 11.23 -20.74
CA ASP A 362 3.24 12.23 -20.78
C ASP A 362 4.02 12.22 -19.48
N GLY A 363 5.14 11.52 -19.46
CA GLY A 363 6.00 11.42 -18.28
C GLY A 363 6.66 12.74 -17.86
N LEU A 364 6.50 13.83 -18.61
CA LEU A 364 6.94 15.18 -18.23
C LEU A 364 5.81 16.00 -17.59
N ASP A 365 4.57 15.57 -17.73
CA ASP A 365 3.41 16.17 -17.07
C ASP A 365 3.23 15.51 -15.70
N LYS A 366 3.67 16.20 -14.67
CA LYS A 366 3.64 15.77 -13.27
C LYS A 366 2.61 16.58 -12.50
N ALA A 367 2.10 15.98 -11.44
CA ALA A 367 1.30 16.72 -10.48
C ALA A 367 1.58 16.23 -9.07
N PHE A 368 1.23 17.05 -8.09
CA PHE A 368 1.26 16.67 -6.70
C PHE A 368 0.17 17.41 -5.93
N VAL A 369 -0.39 16.76 -4.92
CA VAL A 369 -1.28 17.41 -3.96
C VAL A 369 -0.51 17.72 -2.69
N ILE A 370 -0.54 18.96 -2.25
CA ILE A 370 0.00 19.39 -0.95
C ILE A 370 -1.17 19.51 0.00
N VAL A 371 -1.10 18.85 1.15
CA VAL A 371 -2.15 18.84 2.17
C VAL A 371 -1.58 19.38 3.48
N ASN A 372 -2.29 20.34 4.09
CA ASN A 372 -2.03 20.73 5.46
C ASN A 372 -2.45 19.59 6.39
N ALA A 373 -1.47 18.81 6.86
CA ALA A 373 -1.67 17.61 7.66
C ALA A 373 -1.70 17.89 9.18
N SER A 374 -1.84 19.15 9.59
CA SER A 374 -2.11 19.49 11.00
C SER A 374 -3.49 18.96 11.42
N ASP A 375 -3.67 18.74 12.72
CA ASP A 375 -4.98 18.40 13.25
C ASP A 375 -5.99 19.50 12.95
N CYS A 376 -6.97 19.24 12.08
CA CYS A 376 -7.95 20.21 11.60
C CYS A 376 -8.81 20.79 12.73
N TYR A 377 -9.02 20.08 13.85
CA TYR A 377 -9.68 20.62 15.03
C TYR A 377 -8.95 21.84 15.61
N GLN A 378 -7.63 21.92 15.45
CA GLN A 378 -6.83 23.05 15.95
C GLN A 378 -6.90 24.28 15.05
N GLN A 379 -7.55 24.19 13.88
CA GLN A 379 -7.77 25.30 12.94
C GLN A 379 -6.46 26.02 12.55
N LYS A 380 -5.38 25.27 12.36
CA LYS A 380 -4.07 25.82 11.99
C LYS A 380 -3.95 25.96 10.49
N GLU A 381 -3.63 27.16 10.05
CA GLU A 381 -3.25 27.47 8.67
C GLU A 381 -1.74 27.33 8.49
N THR A 382 -1.26 27.22 7.25
CA THR A 382 0.17 27.15 6.95
C THR A 382 0.52 27.87 5.66
N ASP A 383 1.66 28.55 5.66
CA ASP A 383 2.30 29.05 4.47
C ASP A 383 3.29 27.99 3.97
N VAL A 384 3.11 27.57 2.72
CA VAL A 384 3.96 26.58 2.06
C VAL A 384 4.85 27.27 1.05
N SER A 385 6.14 26.98 1.08
CA SER A 385 7.08 27.37 0.04
C SER A 385 7.74 26.14 -0.58
N PHE A 386 7.89 26.12 -1.90
CA PHE A 386 8.56 25.02 -2.61
C PHE A 386 9.31 25.50 -3.84
N THR A 387 10.30 24.75 -4.25
CA THR A 387 11.04 24.93 -5.52
C THR A 387 10.97 23.65 -6.34
N LEU A 388 11.07 23.79 -7.66
CA LEU A 388 11.00 22.66 -8.58
C LEU A 388 12.41 22.35 -9.15
N ARG A 389 12.64 21.09 -9.45
CA ARG A 389 13.94 20.64 -9.96
C ARG A 389 14.06 20.75 -11.49
N TYR A 390 13.00 20.43 -12.18
CA TYR A 390 13.01 20.30 -13.64
C TYR A 390 12.04 21.26 -14.34
N SER A 391 11.56 22.25 -13.62
CA SER A 391 10.68 23.30 -14.14
C SER A 391 10.98 24.62 -13.45
N ASP A 392 10.95 25.71 -14.21
CA ASP A 392 11.11 27.09 -13.76
C ASP A 392 9.97 28.00 -14.29
N GLY A 393 9.00 27.38 -15.00
CA GLY A 393 7.81 28.06 -15.51
C GLY A 393 6.68 28.15 -14.48
N PRO A 394 5.58 28.85 -14.83
CA PRO A 394 4.40 28.89 -14.00
C PRO A 394 3.81 27.49 -13.82
N VAL A 395 3.29 27.20 -12.61
CA VAL A 395 2.53 25.97 -12.32
C VAL A 395 1.04 26.27 -12.28
N THR A 396 0.22 25.26 -12.56
CA THR A 396 -1.24 25.38 -12.41
C THR A 396 -1.66 24.79 -11.08
N VAL A 397 -2.39 25.58 -10.30
CA VAL A 397 -2.86 25.20 -8.96
C VAL A 397 -4.38 25.12 -8.94
N THR A 398 -4.93 24.01 -8.45
CA THR A 398 -6.36 23.84 -8.20
C THR A 398 -6.58 23.65 -6.70
N MET A 399 -7.29 24.59 -6.08
CA MET A 399 -7.65 24.57 -4.66
C MET A 399 -8.89 25.43 -4.42
N ASP A 400 -9.66 25.15 -3.38
CA ASP A 400 -10.86 25.90 -2.98
C ASP A 400 -11.83 26.16 -4.16
N GLY A 401 -12.04 25.17 -5.02
CA GLY A 401 -12.89 25.26 -6.21
C GLY A 401 -12.40 26.23 -7.29
N ARG A 402 -11.12 26.56 -7.33
CA ARG A 402 -10.51 27.47 -8.30
C ARG A 402 -9.26 26.88 -8.91
N THR A 403 -9.03 27.20 -10.19
CA THR A 403 -7.77 26.88 -10.89
C THR A 403 -7.10 28.19 -11.33
N PHE A 404 -5.81 28.34 -11.03
CA PHE A 404 -5.03 29.53 -11.36
C PHE A 404 -3.56 29.19 -11.63
N ALA A 405 -2.86 30.09 -12.34
CA ALA A 405 -1.42 29.98 -12.49
C ALA A 405 -0.71 30.58 -11.28
N LEU A 406 0.34 29.91 -10.81
CA LEU A 406 1.21 30.38 -9.76
C LEU A 406 2.62 30.58 -10.31
N GLU A 407 3.14 31.78 -10.18
CA GLU A 407 4.50 32.14 -10.60
C GLU A 407 5.46 32.00 -9.43
N ALA A 408 6.70 31.59 -9.73
CA ALA A 408 7.79 31.64 -8.77
C ALA A 408 8.27 33.09 -8.56
N ASP A 409 8.81 33.39 -7.40
CA ASP A 409 9.51 34.63 -7.14
C ASP A 409 10.88 34.67 -7.87
N ALA A 410 11.66 35.74 -7.66
CA ALA A 410 12.96 35.93 -8.31
C ALA A 410 14.01 34.87 -7.94
N ASP A 411 13.80 34.17 -6.84
CA ASP A 411 14.67 33.09 -6.36
C ASP A 411 14.14 31.69 -6.77
N GLY A 412 13.09 31.64 -7.60
CA GLY A 412 12.49 30.40 -8.07
C GLY A 412 11.58 29.71 -7.05
N VAL A 413 11.11 30.43 -6.02
CA VAL A 413 10.29 29.88 -4.95
C VAL A 413 8.81 30.16 -5.22
N TYR A 414 8.02 29.09 -5.24
CA TYR A 414 6.55 29.15 -5.26
C TYR A 414 6.02 29.23 -3.84
N ARG A 415 4.94 29.99 -3.64
CA ARG A 415 4.33 30.17 -2.30
C ARG A 415 2.82 29.97 -2.37
N LEU A 416 2.31 29.14 -1.46
CA LEU A 416 0.89 28.86 -1.28
C LEU A 416 0.52 29.08 0.18
N HIS A 417 -0.71 29.54 0.40
CA HIS A 417 -1.33 29.53 1.71
C HIS A 417 -2.41 28.44 1.76
N LEU A 418 -2.34 27.55 2.74
CA LEU A 418 -3.31 26.50 2.97
C LEU A 418 -4.03 26.75 4.29
N GLY A 419 -5.36 26.82 4.25
CA GLY A 419 -6.20 26.78 5.42
C GLY A 419 -6.05 25.47 6.21
N SER A 420 -6.68 25.40 7.37
CA SER A 420 -6.76 24.14 8.14
C SER A 420 -7.40 23.05 7.29
N GLY A 421 -6.82 21.85 7.29
CA GLY A 421 -7.28 20.72 6.48
C GLY A 421 -7.24 20.96 4.96
N GLY A 422 -6.80 22.14 4.52
CA GLY A 422 -6.76 22.53 3.11
C GLY A 422 -5.76 21.73 2.29
N GLY A 423 -6.02 21.63 0.98
CA GLY A 423 -5.12 21.01 0.02
C GLY A 423 -5.07 21.78 -1.29
N ALA A 424 -3.94 21.65 -1.99
CA ALA A 424 -3.72 22.25 -3.30
C ALA A 424 -3.19 21.18 -4.26
N PHE A 425 -3.88 20.96 -5.39
CA PHE A 425 -3.40 20.11 -6.47
C PHE A 425 -2.58 20.97 -7.44
N VAL A 426 -1.30 20.64 -7.61
CA VAL A 426 -0.31 21.42 -8.37
C VAL A 426 0.10 20.62 -9.59
N GLN A 427 -0.14 21.16 -10.78
CA GLN A 427 0.27 20.57 -12.06
C GLN A 427 1.55 21.24 -12.55
N VAL A 428 2.52 20.46 -12.99
CA VAL A 428 3.85 20.90 -13.39
C VAL A 428 4.24 20.27 -14.72
N GLN A 429 4.60 21.08 -15.69
CA GLN A 429 5.26 20.60 -16.91
C GLN A 429 6.77 20.62 -16.70
N GLU A 430 7.39 19.42 -16.62
CA GLU A 430 8.85 19.30 -16.54
C GLU A 430 9.48 19.49 -17.93
N ARG A 431 10.73 19.96 -17.96
CA ARG A 431 11.58 19.88 -19.12
C ARG A 431 12.17 18.46 -19.26
N PRO A 432 12.58 18.04 -20.46
CA PRO A 432 13.38 16.83 -20.61
C PRO A 432 14.63 16.87 -19.72
N ARG A 433 14.92 15.75 -19.05
CA ARG A 433 16.11 15.57 -18.22
C ARG A 433 17.31 15.19 -19.06
N THR A 434 18.51 15.61 -18.64
CA THR A 434 19.77 15.15 -19.24
C THR A 434 20.02 13.68 -18.89
N GLU A 435 20.93 13.01 -19.63
CA GLU A 435 21.31 11.63 -19.34
C GLU A 435 21.93 11.49 -17.92
N GLU A 436 22.69 12.50 -17.47
CA GLU A 436 23.27 12.54 -16.13
C GLU A 436 22.19 12.68 -15.05
N GLU A 437 21.19 13.54 -15.24
CA GLU A 437 20.06 13.69 -14.33
C GLU A 437 19.22 12.40 -14.25
N ILE A 438 18.98 11.74 -15.39
CA ILE A 438 18.26 10.47 -15.42
C ILE A 438 19.03 9.38 -14.66
N ALA A 439 20.34 9.30 -14.86
CA ALA A 439 21.19 8.34 -14.16
C ALA A 439 21.17 8.59 -12.63
N LEU A 440 21.32 9.86 -12.22
CA LEU A 440 21.28 10.25 -10.82
C LEU A 440 19.94 9.90 -10.16
N ASP A 441 18.82 10.23 -10.81
CA ASP A 441 17.48 9.91 -10.33
C ASP A 441 17.28 8.38 -10.20
N SER A 442 17.78 7.60 -11.17
CA SER A 442 17.73 6.13 -11.11
C SER A 442 18.52 5.58 -9.93
N TYR A 443 19.71 6.11 -9.64
CA TYR A 443 20.52 5.66 -8.50
C TYR A 443 19.87 6.01 -7.17
N LEU A 444 19.25 7.19 -7.07
CA LEU A 444 18.49 7.60 -5.90
C LEU A 444 17.27 6.71 -5.69
N ALA A 445 16.51 6.43 -6.75
CA ALA A 445 15.35 5.55 -6.69
C ALA A 445 15.74 4.13 -6.21
N ASP A 446 16.85 3.57 -6.71
CA ASP A 446 17.35 2.28 -6.26
C ASP A 446 17.74 2.30 -4.76
N CYS A 447 18.42 3.34 -4.31
CA CYS A 447 18.79 3.49 -2.90
C CYS A 447 17.56 3.63 -2.00
N ASN A 448 16.59 4.46 -2.40
CA ASN A 448 15.36 4.69 -1.67
C ASN A 448 14.50 3.42 -1.62
N ALA A 449 14.43 2.65 -2.70
CA ALA A 449 13.71 1.38 -2.72
C ALA A 449 14.24 0.40 -1.65
N VAL A 450 15.57 0.29 -1.50
CA VAL A 450 16.18 -0.55 -0.45
C VAL A 450 15.92 0.01 0.95
N LYS A 451 16.07 1.34 1.13
CA LYS A 451 15.77 2.01 2.40
C LYS A 451 14.33 1.78 2.82
N ASN A 452 13.37 2.00 1.92
CA ASN A 452 11.95 1.84 2.19
C ASN A 452 11.61 0.38 2.49
N ALA A 453 12.11 -0.57 1.70
CA ALA A 453 11.93 -1.99 1.99
C ALA A 453 12.48 -2.39 3.38
N PHE A 454 13.59 -1.78 3.81
CA PHE A 454 14.11 -1.99 5.18
C PHE A 454 13.20 -1.41 6.25
N LEU A 455 12.64 -0.22 6.04
CA LEU A 455 11.72 0.44 6.99
C LEU A 455 10.39 -0.31 7.11
N ASP A 456 9.95 -0.97 6.03
CA ASP A 456 8.71 -1.74 5.98
C ASP A 456 8.84 -3.17 6.55
N LEU A 457 10.01 -3.55 7.09
CA LEU A 457 10.19 -4.87 7.72
C LEU A 457 9.33 -5.01 8.98
N GLU A 458 8.24 -5.77 8.90
CA GLU A 458 7.25 -5.92 9.97
C GLU A 458 7.82 -6.55 11.25
N ASN A 459 8.79 -7.47 11.12
CA ASN A 459 9.34 -8.20 12.27
C ASN A 459 10.87 -8.33 12.19
N PRO A 460 11.62 -7.32 12.66
CA PRO A 460 13.09 -7.37 12.69
C PRO A 460 13.67 -8.58 13.44
N ALA A 461 12.93 -9.12 14.41
CA ALA A 461 13.39 -10.28 15.19
C ALA A 461 13.45 -11.58 14.37
N ALA A 462 12.75 -11.63 13.21
CA ALA A 462 12.75 -12.77 12.31
C ALA A 462 14.04 -12.92 11.49
N TYR A 463 14.84 -11.85 11.41
CA TYR A 463 16.05 -11.82 10.60
C TYR A 463 17.30 -12.21 11.37
N ASP A 464 18.28 -12.75 10.65
CA ASP A 464 19.61 -13.01 11.17
C ASP A 464 20.27 -11.72 11.64
N SER A 465 20.89 -11.76 12.83
CA SER A 465 21.39 -10.55 13.50
C SER A 465 22.44 -9.82 12.67
N ASP A 466 23.39 -10.53 12.08
CA ASP A 466 24.54 -9.92 11.40
C ASP A 466 24.12 -9.33 10.07
N SER A 467 23.33 -10.05 9.28
CA SER A 467 22.80 -9.58 8.00
C SER A 467 21.83 -8.41 8.17
N TYR A 468 20.99 -8.45 9.20
CA TYR A 468 20.09 -7.33 9.53
C TYR A 468 20.87 -6.08 9.98
N GLN A 469 21.88 -6.21 10.85
CA GLN A 469 22.71 -5.07 11.28
C GLN A 469 23.53 -4.48 10.12
N ALA A 470 24.00 -5.32 9.19
CA ALA A 470 24.70 -4.84 7.99
C ALA A 470 23.77 -3.98 7.12
N LEU A 471 22.54 -4.43 6.86
CA LEU A 471 21.58 -3.64 6.09
C LEU A 471 21.19 -2.36 6.82
N LYS A 472 20.93 -2.44 8.12
CA LYS A 472 20.65 -1.27 8.96
C LYS A 472 21.78 -0.22 8.91
N ALA A 473 23.04 -0.66 8.95
CA ALA A 473 24.18 0.24 8.85
C ALA A 473 24.28 0.89 7.46
N ALA A 474 24.04 0.14 6.39
CA ALA A 474 24.02 0.68 5.03
C ALA A 474 22.90 1.71 4.84
N VAL A 475 21.70 1.44 5.36
CA VAL A 475 20.57 2.39 5.35
C VAL A 475 20.89 3.65 6.15
N ALA A 476 21.51 3.52 7.33
CA ALA A 476 21.93 4.67 8.14
C ALA A 476 22.98 5.53 7.43
N ALA A 477 23.96 4.91 6.77
CA ALA A 477 24.99 5.62 6.00
C ALA A 477 24.38 6.38 4.80
N TYR A 478 23.45 5.75 4.10
CA TYR A 478 22.72 6.41 3.00
C TYR A 478 21.86 7.57 3.51
N THR A 479 21.18 7.41 4.65
CA THR A 479 20.39 8.49 5.26
C THR A 479 21.27 9.70 5.61
N GLN A 480 22.48 9.48 6.15
CA GLN A 480 23.44 10.56 6.38
C GLN A 480 23.94 11.20 5.08
N LEU A 481 24.07 10.41 4.00
CA LEU A 481 24.45 10.95 2.70
C LEU A 481 23.34 11.86 2.13
N GLN A 482 22.07 11.51 2.33
CA GLN A 482 20.92 12.33 1.92
C GLN A 482 20.90 13.72 2.59
N GLU A 483 21.46 13.86 3.81
CA GLU A 483 21.59 15.15 4.50
C GLU A 483 22.44 16.17 3.73
N LYS A 484 23.28 15.71 2.78
CA LYS A 484 24.04 16.59 1.90
C LYS A 484 23.21 17.27 0.81
N GLY A 485 21.99 16.77 0.56
CA GLY A 485 21.13 17.30 -0.49
C GLY A 485 21.82 17.35 -1.86
N GLU A 486 21.82 18.48 -2.51
CA GLU A 486 22.45 18.67 -3.82
C GLU A 486 23.98 18.66 -3.81
N ALA A 487 24.62 18.69 -2.65
CA ALA A 487 26.08 18.53 -2.54
C ALA A 487 26.53 17.06 -2.60
N MET A 488 25.60 16.13 -2.71
CA MET A 488 25.88 14.70 -2.89
C MET A 488 26.47 14.46 -4.29
N THR A 489 27.61 13.79 -4.35
CA THR A 489 28.24 13.45 -5.62
C THR A 489 27.71 12.14 -6.19
N GLU A 490 27.78 11.98 -7.52
CA GLU A 490 27.43 10.73 -8.20
C GLU A 490 28.25 9.54 -7.66
N GLU A 491 29.55 9.74 -7.40
CA GLU A 491 30.43 8.69 -6.87
C GLU A 491 29.97 8.21 -5.48
N GLU A 492 29.61 9.14 -4.58
CA GLU A 492 29.09 8.81 -3.25
C GLU A 492 27.77 8.05 -3.34
N LEU A 493 26.90 8.44 -4.27
CA LEU A 493 25.62 7.77 -4.48
C LEU A 493 25.80 6.36 -5.05
N LEU A 494 26.70 6.16 -6.00
CA LEU A 494 27.02 4.84 -6.54
C LEU A 494 27.60 3.91 -5.47
N GLN A 495 28.46 4.44 -4.58
CA GLN A 495 28.98 3.68 -3.45
C GLN A 495 27.86 3.28 -2.48
N ALA A 496 26.97 4.20 -2.14
CA ALA A 496 25.83 3.92 -1.28
C ALA A 496 24.88 2.87 -1.89
N ARG A 497 24.55 3.01 -3.18
CA ARG A 497 23.76 2.05 -3.94
C ARG A 497 24.36 0.65 -3.88
N SER A 498 25.66 0.53 -4.16
CA SER A 498 26.36 -0.76 -4.11
C SER A 498 26.32 -1.39 -2.72
N ALA A 499 26.56 -0.60 -1.67
CA ALA A 499 26.51 -1.06 -0.29
C ALA A 499 25.11 -1.52 0.13
N LEU A 500 24.08 -0.76 -0.23
CA LEU A 500 22.69 -1.09 0.04
C LEU A 500 22.25 -2.39 -0.66
N GLN A 501 22.54 -2.51 -1.96
CA GLN A 501 22.19 -3.69 -2.75
C GLN A 501 22.93 -4.94 -2.24
N GLN A 502 24.20 -4.82 -1.89
CA GLN A 502 24.97 -5.90 -1.31
C GLN A 502 24.40 -6.35 0.03
N ALA A 503 24.08 -5.40 0.93
CA ALA A 503 23.52 -5.71 2.24
C ALA A 503 22.10 -6.29 2.13
N GLN A 504 21.27 -5.80 1.20
CA GLN A 504 19.95 -6.33 0.96
C GLN A 504 19.99 -7.78 0.42
N SER A 505 20.88 -8.05 -0.55
CA SER A 505 21.03 -9.39 -1.11
C SER A 505 21.62 -10.41 -0.11
N ALA A 506 22.30 -9.92 0.93
CA ALA A 506 22.83 -10.74 2.01
C ALA A 506 21.84 -10.91 3.19
N LEU A 507 20.71 -10.20 3.18
CA LEU A 507 19.70 -10.29 4.25
C LEU A 507 19.09 -11.70 4.28
N ARG A 508 19.12 -12.32 5.46
CA ARG A 508 18.61 -13.67 5.67
C ARG A 508 17.66 -13.72 6.86
N THR A 509 16.65 -14.53 6.76
CA THR A 509 15.80 -14.85 7.92
C THR A 509 16.48 -15.88 8.82
N LYS A 510 16.13 -15.88 10.11
CA LYS A 510 16.58 -16.91 11.05
C LYS A 510 16.09 -18.31 10.66
N MET A 511 14.94 -18.40 9.97
CA MET A 511 14.42 -19.65 9.45
C MET A 511 15.28 -20.20 8.31
N GLU A 512 15.74 -19.34 7.38
CA GLU A 512 16.67 -19.76 6.30
C GLU A 512 17.99 -20.28 6.87
N VAL A 513 18.56 -19.56 7.86
CA VAL A 513 19.78 -20.00 8.56
C VAL A 513 19.56 -21.33 9.29
N ALA A 514 18.45 -21.48 9.98
CA ALA A 514 18.08 -22.70 10.68
C ALA A 514 17.92 -23.88 9.71
N THR A 515 17.26 -23.66 8.58
CA THR A 515 17.05 -24.67 7.53
C THR A 515 18.37 -25.15 6.94
N GLU A 516 19.30 -24.24 6.67
CA GLU A 516 20.64 -24.58 6.17
C GLU A 516 21.41 -25.45 7.16
N TRP A 517 21.47 -25.05 8.44
CA TRP A 517 22.19 -25.81 9.46
C TRP A 517 21.51 -27.14 9.79
N SER A 518 20.18 -27.22 9.78
CA SER A 518 19.46 -28.49 9.91
C SER A 518 19.81 -29.44 8.76
N ALA A 519 19.71 -28.99 7.53
CA ALA A 519 20.05 -29.79 6.34
C ALA A 519 21.52 -30.26 6.38
N ARG A 520 22.45 -29.35 6.73
CA ARG A 520 23.88 -29.67 6.83
C ARG A 520 24.17 -30.71 7.92
N GLY A 521 23.55 -30.55 9.10
CA GLY A 521 23.71 -31.48 10.18
C GLY A 521 23.17 -32.88 9.85
N HIS A 522 22.00 -32.98 9.24
CA HIS A 522 21.44 -34.25 8.77
C HIS A 522 22.29 -34.92 7.70
N GLU A 523 22.83 -34.13 6.75
CA GLU A 523 23.78 -34.67 5.76
C GLU A 523 24.98 -35.31 6.44
N ILE A 524 25.61 -34.62 7.41
CA ILE A 524 26.77 -35.15 8.15
C ILE A 524 26.41 -36.44 8.90
N LEU A 525 25.25 -36.47 9.59
CA LEU A 525 24.79 -37.66 10.30
C LEU A 525 24.58 -38.87 9.38
N GLN A 526 24.17 -38.62 8.13
CA GLN A 526 23.89 -39.70 7.15
C GLN A 526 25.11 -40.16 6.37
N THR A 527 26.05 -39.26 6.10
CA THR A 527 27.15 -39.54 5.15
C THR A 527 28.50 -39.79 5.83
N SER A 528 28.69 -39.28 7.07
CA SER A 528 30.00 -39.37 7.73
C SER A 528 30.22 -40.68 8.46
N ASP A 529 31.48 -41.14 8.44
CA ASP A 529 31.94 -42.29 9.20
C ASP A 529 32.23 -41.89 10.65
N ARG A 530 31.26 -42.18 11.54
CA ARG A 530 31.33 -41.84 12.95
C ARG A 530 32.57 -42.35 13.68
N SER A 531 33.20 -43.42 13.18
CA SER A 531 34.41 -43.97 13.78
C SER A 531 35.64 -43.07 13.63
N LEU A 532 35.55 -42.07 12.77
CA LEU A 532 36.63 -41.09 12.54
C LEU A 532 36.57 -39.89 13.52
N TYR A 533 35.57 -39.86 14.39
CA TYR A 533 35.32 -38.71 15.28
C TYR A 533 35.13 -39.18 16.73
N GLU A 534 35.30 -38.26 17.68
CA GLU A 534 34.89 -38.53 19.06
C GLU A 534 33.37 -38.74 19.13
N ALA A 535 32.95 -39.80 19.82
CA ALA A 535 31.54 -40.20 19.90
C ALA A 535 30.64 -39.10 20.48
N SER A 536 31.14 -38.35 21.46
CA SER A 536 30.41 -37.22 22.09
C SER A 536 30.01 -36.11 21.11
N GLY A 537 30.78 -35.90 20.01
CA GLY A 537 30.50 -34.90 18.98
C GLY A 537 29.22 -35.24 18.22
N PHE A 538 29.09 -36.49 17.76
CA PHE A 538 27.88 -36.93 17.04
C PHE A 538 26.65 -37.06 17.95
N GLU A 539 26.82 -37.47 19.21
CA GLU A 539 25.73 -37.50 20.19
C GLU A 539 25.18 -36.07 20.46
N ASN A 540 26.06 -35.05 20.53
CA ASN A 540 25.67 -33.66 20.68
C ASN A 540 25.00 -33.15 19.41
N LEU A 541 25.50 -33.50 18.22
CA LEU A 541 24.92 -33.09 16.95
C LEU A 541 23.48 -33.60 16.80
N GLU A 542 23.24 -34.88 17.09
CA GLU A 542 21.89 -35.48 17.07
C GLU A 542 20.95 -34.74 18.02
N LYS A 543 21.38 -34.48 19.25
CA LYS A 543 20.59 -33.80 20.26
C LYS A 543 20.23 -32.35 19.85
N TYR A 544 21.19 -31.60 19.29
CA TYR A 544 20.94 -30.23 18.91
C TYR A 544 20.14 -30.12 17.61
N LEU A 545 20.26 -31.10 16.69
CA LEU A 545 19.40 -31.19 15.52
C LEU A 545 17.95 -31.47 15.87
N GLU A 546 17.69 -32.45 16.76
CA GLU A 546 16.33 -32.74 17.25
C GLU A 546 15.69 -31.47 17.86
N ARG A 547 16.47 -30.68 18.60
CA ARG A 547 16.01 -29.43 19.15
C ARG A 547 15.74 -28.37 18.07
N LEU A 548 16.63 -28.21 17.10
CA LEU A 548 16.50 -27.25 15.99
C LEU A 548 15.25 -27.56 15.18
N ASP A 549 15.06 -28.82 14.78
CA ASP A 549 13.89 -29.24 14.02
C ASP A 549 12.58 -29.01 14.79
N GLY A 550 12.61 -29.16 16.12
CA GLY A 550 11.47 -28.87 16.96
C GLY A 550 11.12 -27.37 17.13
N GLU A 551 12.08 -26.46 16.91
CA GLU A 551 11.84 -25.02 16.97
C GLU A 551 11.46 -24.44 15.56
N MET A 552 11.61 -25.23 14.48
CA MET A 552 11.25 -24.84 13.10
C MET A 552 9.75 -25.03 12.87
N THR A 553 8.94 -24.10 13.34
CA THR A 553 7.47 -24.10 13.24
C THR A 553 6.98 -22.91 12.42
N GLU A 554 5.69 -22.85 12.08
CA GLU A 554 5.10 -21.72 11.35
C GLU A 554 5.22 -20.39 12.12
N GLU A 555 5.10 -20.45 13.45
CA GLU A 555 5.29 -19.31 14.35
C GLU A 555 6.42 -19.57 15.35
N PRO A 556 7.70 -19.47 14.96
CA PRO A 556 8.81 -19.85 15.81
C PRO A 556 9.11 -18.81 16.88
N ASN A 557 9.65 -19.28 17.99
CA ASN A 557 10.35 -18.36 18.90
C ASN A 557 11.74 -18.06 18.31
N TYR A 558 11.91 -16.93 17.66
CA TYR A 558 13.13 -16.55 16.94
C TYR A 558 14.41 -16.59 17.76
N ASN A 559 14.34 -16.33 19.07
CA ASN A 559 15.52 -16.44 19.93
C ASN A 559 15.93 -17.89 20.18
N ARG A 560 14.96 -18.78 20.37
CA ARG A 560 15.23 -20.22 20.53
C ARG A 560 15.70 -20.87 19.25
N LEU A 561 15.08 -20.48 18.13
CA LEU A 561 15.46 -20.93 16.79
C LEU A 561 16.91 -20.58 16.48
N SER A 562 17.30 -19.30 16.68
CA SER A 562 18.67 -18.83 16.49
C SER A 562 19.66 -19.58 17.37
N TYR A 563 19.37 -19.67 18.68
CA TYR A 563 20.22 -20.43 19.61
C TYR A 563 20.39 -21.90 19.21
N ALA A 564 19.32 -22.54 18.75
CA ALA A 564 19.40 -23.96 18.33
C ALA A 564 20.24 -24.11 17.06
N ALA A 565 20.10 -23.20 16.09
CA ALA A 565 20.91 -23.18 14.86
C ALA A 565 22.41 -22.94 15.18
N GLU A 566 22.73 -21.97 16.04
CA GLU A 566 24.09 -21.69 16.52
C GLU A 566 24.71 -22.94 17.19
N LYS A 567 23.93 -23.68 17.98
CA LYS A 567 24.44 -24.89 18.64
C LYS A 567 24.71 -26.03 17.67
N VAL A 568 23.93 -26.17 16.60
CA VAL A 568 24.22 -27.12 15.53
C VAL A 568 25.49 -26.71 14.79
N GLN A 569 25.60 -25.44 14.41
CA GLN A 569 26.79 -24.90 13.75
C GLN A 569 28.03 -25.12 14.61
N GLU A 570 28.05 -24.66 15.85
CA GLU A 570 29.17 -24.80 16.79
C GLU A 570 29.59 -26.27 16.95
N THR A 571 28.60 -27.18 17.05
CA THR A 571 28.87 -28.61 17.18
C THR A 571 29.54 -29.18 15.92
N ILE A 572 29.07 -28.80 14.73
CA ILE A 572 29.67 -29.22 13.45
C ILE A 572 31.12 -28.70 13.35
N GLU A 573 31.35 -27.43 13.64
CA GLU A 573 32.65 -26.77 13.55
C GLU A 573 33.66 -27.29 14.58
N THR A 574 33.16 -27.84 15.70
CA THR A 574 34.00 -28.35 16.80
C THR A 574 34.07 -29.89 16.86
N LEU A 575 33.58 -30.60 15.83
CA LEU A 575 33.73 -32.05 15.75
C LEU A 575 35.20 -32.48 15.76
N VAL A 576 35.59 -33.26 16.79
CA VAL A 576 36.97 -33.67 16.96
C VAL A 576 37.25 -34.92 16.09
N PHE A 577 38.05 -34.73 15.05
CA PHE A 577 38.50 -35.81 14.20
C PHE A 577 39.61 -36.63 14.88
N ILE A 578 39.40 -37.94 15.00
CA ILE A 578 40.33 -38.88 15.64
C ILE A 578 40.92 -39.91 14.66
N GLY A 579 40.52 -39.80 13.39
CA GLY A 579 41.05 -40.65 12.31
C GLY A 579 42.52 -40.31 11.97
N VAL A 580 43.07 -41.03 11.03
CA VAL A 580 44.44 -40.82 10.55
C VAL A 580 44.44 -39.78 9.44
N ARG A 581 44.92 -38.58 9.73
CA ARG A 581 45.04 -37.53 8.70
C ARG A 581 46.01 -37.94 7.59
N GLY A 582 45.54 -37.82 6.37
CA GLY A 582 46.25 -38.21 5.17
C GLY A 582 45.90 -39.64 4.66
N ASP A 583 45.12 -40.41 5.40
CA ASP A 583 44.73 -41.79 5.04
C ASP A 583 43.38 -41.77 4.28
N MET A 584 43.39 -41.44 2.99
CA MET A 584 42.21 -41.25 2.14
C MET A 584 41.45 -42.56 1.89
N ASP A 585 42.13 -43.70 1.91
CA ASP A 585 41.52 -45.01 1.66
C ASP A 585 41.12 -45.74 2.96
N LYS A 586 41.31 -45.09 4.10
CA LYS A 586 40.99 -45.62 5.45
C LYS A 586 41.68 -46.96 5.76
N SER A 587 42.88 -47.16 5.24
CA SER A 587 43.68 -48.36 5.45
C SER A 587 44.41 -48.39 6.80
N GLY A 588 44.42 -47.30 7.51
CA GLY A 588 45.13 -47.10 8.79
C GLY A 588 46.59 -46.64 8.60
N LYS A 589 47.00 -46.34 7.37
CA LYS A 589 48.36 -45.84 7.06
C LYS A 589 48.32 -44.89 5.88
N VAL A 590 49.12 -43.80 5.97
CA VAL A 590 49.29 -42.90 4.84
C VAL A 590 50.26 -43.49 3.83
N THR A 591 49.81 -43.68 2.59
CA THR A 591 50.56 -44.29 1.47
C THR A 591 50.63 -43.31 0.28
N LEU A 592 51.34 -43.68 -0.77
CA LEU A 592 51.42 -42.87 -1.97
C LEU A 592 50.07 -42.76 -2.71
N ALA A 593 49.18 -43.76 -2.54
CA ALA A 593 47.86 -43.74 -3.10
C ALA A 593 47.02 -42.61 -2.47
N ASP A 594 47.16 -42.39 -1.18
CA ASP A 594 46.48 -41.33 -0.43
C ASP A 594 47.00 -39.95 -0.85
N VAL A 595 48.30 -39.81 -1.04
CA VAL A 595 48.90 -38.56 -1.55
C VAL A 595 48.30 -38.18 -2.89
N LEU A 596 48.10 -39.16 -3.78
CA LEU A 596 47.45 -38.93 -5.08
C LEU A 596 45.95 -38.60 -4.92
N GLY A 597 45.30 -39.19 -3.92
CA GLY A 597 43.93 -38.90 -3.55
C GLY A 597 43.78 -37.43 -3.13
N ILE A 598 44.61 -36.95 -2.19
CA ILE A 598 44.60 -35.56 -1.71
C ILE A 598 44.97 -34.60 -2.86
N ALA A 599 45.98 -34.93 -3.69
CA ALA A 599 46.34 -34.11 -4.83
C ALA A 599 45.20 -33.94 -5.86
N ARG A 600 44.41 -34.98 -6.11
CA ARG A 600 43.21 -34.90 -6.94
C ARG A 600 42.16 -34.01 -6.29
N ALA A 601 41.90 -34.23 -5.02
CA ALA A 601 40.93 -33.41 -4.27
C ALA A 601 41.26 -31.91 -4.28
N VAL A 602 42.55 -31.55 -4.17
CA VAL A 602 43.03 -30.17 -4.32
C VAL A 602 42.73 -29.62 -5.71
N LEU A 603 42.83 -30.44 -6.76
CA LEU A 603 42.58 -30.05 -8.14
C LEU A 603 41.10 -29.97 -8.48
N ASP A 604 40.29 -30.89 -7.99
CA ASP A 604 38.90 -31.08 -8.37
C ASP A 604 37.92 -30.35 -7.42
N GLY A 605 38.37 -29.98 -6.22
CA GLY A 605 37.58 -29.30 -5.19
C GLY A 605 36.42 -30.14 -4.62
N SER A 606 36.45 -31.48 -4.79
CA SER A 606 35.33 -32.38 -4.47
C SER A 606 35.64 -33.29 -3.28
N LEU A 607 35.56 -32.75 -2.07
CA LEU A 607 35.64 -33.55 -0.83
C LEU A 607 34.34 -33.50 -0.07
N ASP A 608 33.88 -34.67 0.41
CA ASP A 608 32.85 -34.75 1.41
C ASP A 608 33.39 -34.27 2.80
N PHE A 609 32.53 -34.28 3.79
CA PHE A 609 32.90 -33.80 5.14
C PHE A 609 34.06 -34.62 5.73
N ASP A 610 34.02 -35.94 5.63
CA ASP A 610 35.12 -36.81 6.13
C ASP A 610 36.40 -36.57 5.33
N GLY A 611 36.28 -36.49 4.01
CA GLY A 611 37.40 -36.26 3.10
C GLY A 611 38.14 -34.97 3.39
N GLN A 612 37.44 -33.89 3.77
CA GLN A 612 38.05 -32.62 4.18
C GLN A 612 38.92 -32.84 5.42
N HIS A 613 38.42 -33.50 6.46
CA HIS A 613 39.19 -33.75 7.69
C HIS A 613 40.36 -34.72 7.50
N ILE A 614 40.18 -35.73 6.62
CA ILE A 614 41.25 -36.65 6.30
C ILE A 614 42.36 -35.96 5.50
N ALA A 615 41.98 -35.15 4.51
CA ALA A 615 42.91 -34.53 3.58
C ALA A 615 43.66 -33.33 4.16
N ASP A 616 43.11 -32.67 5.18
CA ASP A 616 43.77 -31.57 5.93
C ASP A 616 44.86 -32.15 6.87
N VAL A 617 46.01 -32.41 6.29
CA VAL A 617 47.15 -33.06 6.97
C VAL A 617 47.92 -32.05 7.83
N THR A 618 47.88 -30.78 7.45
CA THR A 618 48.55 -29.66 8.15
C THR A 618 47.73 -29.12 9.33
N GLU A 619 46.44 -29.48 9.40
CA GLU A 619 45.51 -29.02 10.42
C GLU A 619 45.29 -27.49 10.41
N ASP A 620 45.36 -26.88 9.21
CA ASP A 620 45.16 -25.44 9.04
C ASP A 620 43.75 -25.07 8.61
N GLY A 621 42.85 -26.06 8.46
CA GLY A 621 41.45 -25.92 8.07
C GLY A 621 41.22 -25.80 6.56
N ALA A 622 42.27 -25.91 5.75
CA ALA A 622 42.18 -25.79 4.29
C ALA A 622 42.93 -26.92 3.59
N VAL A 623 42.29 -27.61 2.65
CA VAL A 623 42.93 -28.64 1.85
C VAL A 623 43.62 -28.00 0.64
N ASN A 624 44.94 -28.03 0.63
CA ASN A 624 45.76 -27.34 -0.37
C ASN A 624 47.07 -28.09 -0.66
N LEU A 625 48.00 -27.47 -1.42
CA LEU A 625 49.26 -28.12 -1.79
C LEU A 625 50.18 -28.45 -0.59
N ALA A 626 50.03 -27.75 0.54
CA ALA A 626 50.81 -28.04 1.74
C ALA A 626 50.45 -29.41 2.30
N ASP A 627 49.16 -29.79 2.26
CA ASP A 627 48.66 -31.10 2.72
C ASP A 627 49.18 -32.23 1.85
N VAL A 628 49.24 -32.02 0.52
CA VAL A 628 49.83 -33.00 -0.41
C VAL A 628 51.31 -33.24 -0.04
N ILE A 629 52.07 -32.19 0.26
CA ILE A 629 53.49 -32.28 0.63
C ILE A 629 53.65 -32.99 1.97
N ASP A 630 52.84 -32.68 2.97
CA ASP A 630 52.94 -33.29 4.30
C ASP A 630 52.45 -34.73 4.32
N ALA A 631 51.39 -35.06 3.54
CA ALA A 631 50.98 -36.46 3.28
C ALA A 631 52.12 -37.25 2.62
N ALA A 632 52.80 -36.66 1.61
CA ALA A 632 53.94 -37.30 0.98
C ALA A 632 55.09 -37.56 1.97
N ARG A 633 55.38 -36.60 2.85
CA ARG A 633 56.39 -36.76 3.92
C ARG A 633 56.01 -37.92 4.87
N LYS A 634 54.74 -38.01 5.30
CA LYS A 634 54.22 -39.11 6.11
C LYS A 634 54.36 -40.45 5.40
N ALA A 635 53.95 -40.54 4.13
CA ALA A 635 54.05 -41.77 3.33
C ALA A 635 55.48 -42.29 3.11
N ILE A 636 56.48 -41.43 3.09
CA ILE A 636 57.89 -41.80 2.94
C ILE A 636 58.53 -42.17 4.29
N SER A 637 57.96 -41.69 5.40
CA SER A 637 58.52 -41.89 6.75
C SER A 637 57.97 -43.17 7.42
N CYS A 638 56.98 -43.82 6.84
CA CYS A 638 56.43 -45.13 7.22
C CYS A 638 57.10 -46.25 6.44
#